data_91089cb63746d78ee94425a7eb8ece18
#
_entry.id   91089cb63746d78ee94425a7eb8ece18
#
_cell.length_a   1.000
_cell.length_b   1.000
_cell.length_c   1.000
_cell.angle_alpha   90.00
_cell.angle_beta   90.00
_cell.angle_gamma   90.00
#
_symmetry.space_group_name_H-M   'P 1'
#
loop_
_entity.id
_entity.type
_entity.pdbx_description
1 polymer ?
#
loop_
_entity_poly.entity_id
_entity_poly.type
_entity_poly.pdbx_seq_one_letter_code
_entity_poly.pdbx_strand_id
1 'polypeptide(L)'
;IGLSGLGKTRLVQALFEDGVGELPLDPGLAVYTDYSAETDPTARDMARQLVIARQRAILIVDNCNPATHSELAHICSEVGSQVSLLTVEYDVRDDEPERTEVFRLQPASPEMVALWLEKTFPNVTQVDRRTISEFSDGNFRVARALADTIGKGETLGKLKSRDLFERIFYQRNEPDRDLLSAAEDLALLYSIDGEDTSEGGELARVTAIRGVPVAALYAALNALRQRGIAQLRGRWRAILPHAIANPLAGFALERIPPADFDRFCASLTTRMQKSLSRRLGYLHDSAQARAAVERWLRADGPLGDLAALGEDGLQIIVNIAPVAPDAVLARIERDIAGPDGGEIIDPQSSNRWHWIRLIKLLAYDPPLFDRAATLLARFLSAESPDHHNNSASDMFAELFHLHLSGTKALPDQRRALVRRFAQSGDPALARCAGVALDALLKAHHFTSSSDFDFGARSRDYGWHPPTYGDIWAWYNGAVDLAVELSPIIENARDHLAHSVRGLWHFGACHDALERAAIHFSSERPWIEGWIGFRTALRFEGDAMPDEVRARLVALIERLKPTDLFHQARAVVLGRNSFGWDVTDGDADDGDVMKPYERASQQAKEIGTALAHDPETRAAFIAELLVEQNPQRAYECGIGLSDGAADLDAMWQELLDIFSAAEADSRNATLLGGFIHSAHAKDSAFANATLENVIQNPDLAASLPYLQARVAIDTQGIARLRRAIERGVLSARDFQSIANGSVGESPPDALGLLLTDIGNLADGVEIALDILHRHFYRDRKEGRQPAPSLIAVGRELLLRADFGKKESLRDFGLHTVIQVCCAGPGGEATLQEICARIRAGLETVYLSSYHLGYVLKAVFKTHPLIALNQFLLPKLRPGNRRLFQGGFGSGTPVEDVGVETLVQWANIDPVRRYPLLGESIPMFKRQQGAEENGVSTLFLEILGHAPDKQAFLGDSWSRLHPRSWSGSLADILVQRRAAVTTLGDNVGGEVRQWVTDMLPELDRWIEHESKRDREGEQSFE
;
A
#
# COMPACT_ATOMS: atom_id res chain seq x y z
N ILE A 1 -5.64 -24.43 12.87
CA ILE A 1 -5.07 -23.48 13.83
C ILE A 1 -5.78 -23.58 15.19
N GLY A 2 -5.27 -22.96 16.25
CA GLY A 2 -5.87 -22.92 17.58
C GLY A 2 -4.82 -22.90 18.69
N LEU A 3 -5.23 -22.59 19.93
CA LEU A 3 -4.32 -22.53 21.08
C LEU A 3 -3.57 -23.84 21.33
N SER A 4 -2.39 -23.76 21.93
CA SER A 4 -1.60 -24.94 22.29
C SER A 4 -2.35 -25.81 23.31
N GLY A 5 -2.37 -27.13 23.09
CA GLY A 5 -3.03 -28.08 23.98
C GLY A 5 -4.49 -28.43 23.60
N LEU A 6 -5.04 -27.88 22.53
CA LEU A 6 -6.40 -28.18 22.07
C LEU A 6 -6.52 -29.52 21.29
N GLY A 7 -5.42 -30.20 21.02
CA GLY A 7 -5.43 -31.50 20.33
C GLY A 7 -5.25 -31.43 18.81
N LYS A 8 -4.72 -30.34 18.26
CA LYS A 8 -4.50 -30.15 16.82
C LYS A 8 -3.74 -31.28 16.16
N THR A 9 -2.55 -31.60 16.66
CA THR A 9 -1.71 -32.71 16.18
C THR A 9 -2.44 -34.03 16.25
N ARG A 10 -3.20 -34.28 17.32
CA ARG A 10 -4.02 -35.50 17.47
C ARG A 10 -5.15 -35.55 16.45
N LEU A 11 -5.77 -34.43 16.14
CA LEU A 11 -6.79 -34.35 15.08
C LEU A 11 -6.20 -34.74 13.72
N VAL A 12 -5.02 -34.17 13.38
CA VAL A 12 -4.33 -34.51 12.13
C VAL A 12 -3.98 -36.00 12.08
N GLN A 13 -3.46 -36.58 13.18
CA GLN A 13 -3.17 -37.99 13.27
C GLN A 13 -4.45 -38.83 13.06
N ALA A 14 -5.58 -38.39 13.61
CA ALA A 14 -6.85 -39.12 13.51
C ALA A 14 -7.37 -39.22 12.08
N LEU A 15 -6.98 -38.31 11.16
CA LEU A 15 -7.37 -38.39 9.73
C LEU A 15 -6.84 -39.67 9.04
N PHE A 16 -5.80 -40.31 9.61
CA PHE A 16 -5.15 -41.48 9.07
C PHE A 16 -5.53 -42.76 9.85
N GLU A 17 -6.46 -42.70 10.81
CA GLU A 17 -6.82 -43.83 11.68
C GLU A 17 -8.12 -44.50 11.18
N ASP A 18 -8.12 -45.83 11.12
CA ASP A 18 -9.32 -46.59 10.78
C ASP A 18 -10.43 -46.36 11.83
N GLY A 19 -11.64 -46.08 11.33
CA GLY A 19 -12.82 -45.86 12.18
C GLY A 19 -13.00 -44.41 12.63
N VAL A 20 -12.17 -43.48 12.14
CA VAL A 20 -12.37 -42.05 12.30
C VAL A 20 -12.85 -41.46 10.96
N GLY A 21 -14.07 -40.91 10.96
CA GLY A 21 -14.71 -40.39 9.73
C GLY A 21 -15.23 -41.52 8.82
N GLU A 22 -15.67 -41.13 7.63
CA GLU A 22 -16.21 -42.07 6.64
C GLU A 22 -15.12 -42.80 5.82
N LEU A 23 -14.02 -42.07 5.52
CA LEU A 23 -12.89 -42.59 4.72
C LEU A 23 -11.57 -42.05 5.32
N PRO A 24 -10.77 -42.93 5.99
CA PRO A 24 -9.46 -42.54 6.47
C PRO A 24 -8.50 -42.28 5.33
N LEU A 25 -7.58 -41.32 5.50
CA LEU A 25 -6.49 -41.07 4.58
C LEU A 25 -5.47 -42.24 4.65
N ASP A 26 -4.87 -42.54 3.50
CA ASP A 26 -3.83 -43.56 3.40
C ASP A 26 -2.57 -43.12 4.19
N PRO A 27 -2.19 -43.83 5.29
CA PRO A 27 -0.99 -43.51 6.06
C PRO A 27 0.28 -43.52 5.21
N GLY A 28 0.32 -44.30 4.11
CA GLY A 28 1.47 -44.37 3.19
C GLY A 28 1.73 -43.10 2.42
N LEU A 29 0.78 -42.14 2.43
CA LEU A 29 0.94 -40.82 1.82
C LEU A 29 1.47 -39.79 2.79
N ALA A 30 1.47 -40.04 4.10
CA ALA A 30 1.82 -39.05 5.11
C ALA A 30 3.34 -38.86 5.19
N VAL A 31 3.79 -37.63 5.05
CA VAL A 31 5.16 -37.20 5.35
C VAL A 31 5.06 -36.16 6.47
N TYR A 32 5.46 -36.53 7.66
CA TYR A 32 5.33 -35.72 8.87
C TYR A 32 6.68 -35.14 9.30
N THR A 33 6.68 -33.86 9.65
CA THR A 33 7.78 -33.18 10.32
C THR A 33 7.27 -32.24 11.40
N ASP A 34 8.02 -32.13 12.49
CA ASP A 34 7.81 -31.08 13.50
C ASP A 34 8.79 -29.95 13.22
N TYR A 35 8.27 -28.77 12.87
CA TYR A 35 9.07 -27.62 12.53
C TYR A 35 9.91 -27.10 13.71
N SER A 36 9.54 -27.41 14.93
CA SER A 36 10.34 -27.12 16.12
C SER A 36 11.58 -28.03 16.31
N ALA A 37 11.67 -29.10 15.54
CA ALA A 37 12.81 -30.02 15.54
C ALA A 37 13.76 -29.70 14.36
N GLU A 38 15.05 -29.73 14.58
CA GLU A 38 16.05 -29.66 13.51
C GLU A 38 16.01 -30.95 12.71
N THR A 39 15.34 -30.94 11.56
CA THR A 39 15.22 -32.08 10.66
C THR A 39 16.10 -31.92 9.44
N ASP A 40 16.69 -32.99 8.96
CA ASP A 40 17.41 -33.05 7.68
C ASP A 40 16.79 -34.20 6.85
N PRO A 41 16.16 -33.92 5.70
CA PRO A 41 15.95 -32.60 5.08
C PRO A 41 14.97 -31.71 5.87
N THR A 42 15.08 -30.40 5.65
CA THR A 42 14.13 -29.44 6.20
C THR A 42 12.74 -29.63 5.58
N ALA A 43 11.70 -29.09 6.20
CA ALA A 43 10.34 -29.14 5.65
C ALA A 43 10.27 -28.59 4.20
N ARG A 44 11.03 -27.53 3.91
CA ARG A 44 11.14 -26.90 2.60
C ARG A 44 11.84 -27.82 1.58
N ASP A 45 12.97 -28.38 1.95
CA ASP A 45 13.71 -29.28 1.06
C ASP A 45 12.90 -30.53 0.78
N MET A 46 12.18 -31.05 1.76
CA MET A 46 11.27 -32.16 1.58
C MET A 46 10.12 -31.79 0.60
N ALA A 47 9.49 -30.63 0.78
CA ALA A 47 8.45 -30.16 -0.13
C ALA A 47 8.97 -30.10 -1.57
N ARG A 48 10.15 -29.49 -1.79
CA ARG A 48 10.80 -29.41 -3.12
C ARG A 48 11.11 -30.78 -3.70
N GLN A 49 11.68 -31.67 -2.91
CA GLN A 49 12.00 -33.03 -3.37
C GLN A 49 10.74 -33.78 -3.81
N LEU A 50 9.66 -33.71 -3.04
CA LEU A 50 8.38 -34.34 -3.38
C LEU A 50 7.76 -33.75 -4.65
N VAL A 51 7.80 -32.44 -4.83
CA VAL A 51 7.28 -31.75 -6.02
C VAL A 51 8.11 -32.10 -7.26
N ILE A 52 9.44 -32.05 -7.19
CA ILE A 52 10.34 -32.41 -8.28
C ILE A 52 10.17 -33.88 -8.69
N ALA A 53 10.03 -34.75 -7.69
CA ALA A 53 9.81 -36.20 -7.92
C ALA A 53 8.37 -36.49 -8.41
N ARG A 54 7.46 -35.51 -8.42
CA ARG A 54 6.03 -35.66 -8.71
C ARG A 54 5.39 -36.76 -7.87
N GLN A 55 5.84 -36.90 -6.64
CA GLN A 55 5.36 -37.91 -5.74
C GLN A 55 4.04 -37.46 -5.13
N ARG A 56 3.02 -38.33 -5.15
CA ARG A 56 1.79 -38.07 -4.41
C ARG A 56 2.05 -38.25 -2.92
N ALA A 57 1.87 -37.15 -2.14
CA ALA A 57 2.12 -37.14 -0.72
C ALA A 57 1.25 -36.11 -0.02
N ILE A 58 1.06 -36.29 1.29
CA ILE A 58 0.47 -35.30 2.20
C ILE A 58 1.60 -34.85 3.13
N LEU A 59 2.15 -33.68 2.87
CA LEU A 59 3.19 -33.09 3.73
C LEU A 59 2.51 -32.45 4.94
N ILE A 60 2.81 -32.99 6.12
CA ILE A 60 2.26 -32.53 7.39
C ILE A 60 3.38 -31.82 8.16
N VAL A 61 3.19 -30.54 8.44
CA VAL A 61 4.17 -29.73 9.18
C VAL A 61 3.54 -29.23 10.45
N ASP A 62 3.97 -29.77 11.57
CA ASP A 62 3.50 -29.37 12.91
C ASP A 62 4.32 -28.19 13.44
N ASN A 63 3.73 -27.36 14.29
CA ASN A 63 4.31 -26.11 14.82
C ASN A 63 4.78 -25.13 13.74
N CYS A 64 4.09 -25.13 12.59
CA CYS A 64 4.39 -24.26 11.45
C CYS A 64 3.95 -22.84 11.74
N ASN A 65 4.79 -21.86 11.41
CA ASN A 65 4.41 -20.44 11.49
C ASN A 65 3.77 -19.96 10.15
N PRO A 66 3.03 -18.82 10.15
CA PRO A 66 2.34 -18.33 8.95
C PRO A 66 3.26 -18.04 7.77
N ALA A 67 4.48 -17.54 8.01
CA ALA A 67 5.44 -17.25 6.94
C ALA A 67 5.90 -18.54 6.25
N THR A 68 6.28 -19.54 7.03
CA THR A 68 6.66 -20.87 6.53
C THR A 68 5.49 -21.55 5.81
N HIS A 69 4.26 -21.44 6.36
CA HIS A 69 3.09 -21.96 5.67
C HIS A 69 2.92 -21.35 4.27
N SER A 70 3.00 -20.03 4.14
CA SER A 70 2.84 -19.33 2.86
C SER A 70 3.89 -19.78 1.83
N GLU A 71 5.11 -19.98 2.27
CA GLU A 71 6.22 -20.46 1.43
C GLU A 71 6.03 -21.91 0.99
N LEU A 72 5.70 -22.82 1.93
CA LEU A 72 5.40 -24.21 1.62
C LEU A 72 4.18 -24.33 0.70
N ALA A 73 3.14 -23.51 0.92
CA ALA A 73 1.97 -23.46 0.06
C ALA A 73 2.34 -23.04 -1.36
N HIS A 74 3.25 -22.08 -1.53
CA HIS A 74 3.75 -21.69 -2.85
C HIS A 74 4.49 -22.85 -3.55
N ILE A 75 5.41 -23.52 -2.85
CA ILE A 75 6.15 -24.68 -3.39
C ILE A 75 5.18 -25.81 -3.78
N CYS A 76 4.27 -26.17 -2.88
CA CYS A 76 3.33 -27.27 -3.11
C CYS A 76 2.28 -26.94 -4.20
N SER A 77 2.03 -25.67 -4.52
CA SER A 77 1.10 -25.22 -5.58
C SER A 77 1.72 -25.13 -6.97
N GLU A 78 2.99 -25.47 -7.15
CA GLU A 78 3.64 -25.44 -8.47
C GLU A 78 2.92 -26.33 -9.49
N VAL A 79 2.97 -25.93 -10.77
CA VAL A 79 2.28 -26.63 -11.86
C VAL A 79 2.78 -28.07 -11.98
N GLY A 80 1.87 -29.04 -11.80
CA GLY A 80 2.17 -30.47 -11.86
C GLY A 80 2.55 -31.10 -10.54
N SER A 81 2.53 -30.35 -9.43
CA SER A 81 2.65 -30.90 -8.06
C SER A 81 1.49 -31.85 -7.75
N GLN A 82 1.80 -32.92 -7.00
CA GLN A 82 0.86 -33.87 -6.44
C GLN A 82 0.92 -33.90 -4.91
N VAL A 83 1.51 -32.86 -4.31
CA VAL A 83 1.67 -32.74 -2.86
C VAL A 83 0.54 -31.92 -2.30
N SER A 84 -0.17 -32.49 -1.31
CA SER A 84 -1.11 -31.75 -0.46
C SER A 84 -0.37 -31.27 0.79
N LEU A 85 -0.51 -30.02 1.15
CA LEU A 85 0.10 -29.44 2.34
C LEU A 85 -0.93 -29.33 3.47
N LEU A 86 -0.57 -29.79 4.66
CA LEU A 86 -1.33 -29.64 5.88
C LEU A 86 -0.41 -29.10 6.98
N THR A 87 -0.67 -27.90 7.47
CA THR A 87 0.12 -27.30 8.54
C THR A 87 -0.69 -27.20 9.83
N VAL A 88 -0.01 -27.37 10.96
CA VAL A 88 -0.57 -27.21 12.30
C VAL A 88 0.09 -26.03 12.96
N GLU A 89 -0.72 -25.02 13.31
CA GLU A 89 -0.25 -23.79 13.89
C GLU A 89 -0.96 -23.49 15.22
N TYR A 90 -0.26 -22.78 16.12
CA TYR A 90 -0.82 -22.36 17.41
C TYR A 90 -1.14 -20.85 17.45
N ASP A 91 -0.68 -20.07 16.46
CA ASP A 91 -0.99 -18.65 16.38
C ASP A 91 -2.41 -18.46 15.83
N VAL A 92 -3.24 -17.75 16.57
CA VAL A 92 -4.66 -17.50 16.22
C VAL A 92 -4.74 -16.14 15.55
N ARG A 93 -4.05 -15.94 14.42
CA ARG A 93 -4.27 -14.78 13.57
C ARG A 93 -5.51 -14.98 12.73
N ASP A 94 -6.28 -13.92 12.57
CA ASP A 94 -7.47 -13.94 11.73
C ASP A 94 -7.17 -13.81 10.23
N ASP A 95 -5.90 -13.66 9.87
CA ASP A 95 -5.46 -13.64 8.47
C ASP A 95 -5.56 -15.05 7.90
N GLU A 96 -6.54 -15.26 7.03
CA GLU A 96 -6.63 -16.49 6.25
C GLU A 96 -5.67 -16.38 5.06
N PRO A 97 -4.65 -17.26 4.97
CA PRO A 97 -3.74 -17.25 3.84
C PRO A 97 -4.51 -17.50 2.54
N GLU A 98 -4.18 -16.76 1.47
CA GLU A 98 -4.79 -16.98 0.16
C GLU A 98 -4.66 -18.45 -0.28
N ARG A 99 -5.73 -19.02 -0.83
CA ARG A 99 -5.80 -20.41 -1.34
C ARG A 99 -5.61 -21.49 -0.28
N THR A 100 -5.83 -21.19 0.99
CA THR A 100 -5.72 -22.13 2.09
C THR A 100 -7.05 -22.25 2.81
N GLU A 101 -7.50 -23.47 3.06
CA GLU A 101 -8.67 -23.71 3.91
C GLU A 101 -8.22 -23.79 5.37
N VAL A 102 -8.77 -22.93 6.22
CA VAL A 102 -8.37 -22.80 7.62
C VAL A 102 -9.41 -23.43 8.54
N PHE A 103 -9.00 -24.43 9.30
CA PHE A 103 -9.81 -25.07 10.34
C PHE A 103 -9.39 -24.57 11.72
N ARG A 104 -10.31 -23.87 12.42
CA ARG A 104 -10.06 -23.34 13.77
C ARG A 104 -10.59 -24.30 14.82
N LEU A 105 -9.68 -24.87 15.60
CA LEU A 105 -10.06 -25.65 16.77
C LEU A 105 -10.40 -24.70 17.92
N GLN A 106 -11.64 -24.84 18.40
CA GLN A 106 -12.10 -24.19 19.62
C GLN A 106 -11.69 -25.03 20.84
N PRO A 107 -11.61 -24.42 22.05
CA PRO A 107 -11.51 -25.19 23.29
C PRO A 107 -12.59 -26.26 23.36
N ALA A 108 -12.20 -27.44 23.80
CA ALA A 108 -13.14 -28.55 23.97
C ALA A 108 -14.16 -28.23 25.07
N SER A 109 -15.39 -28.75 24.96
CA SER A 109 -16.35 -28.58 26.05
C SER A 109 -15.86 -29.33 27.30
N PRO A 110 -16.25 -28.85 28.51
CA PRO A 110 -15.92 -29.56 29.76
C PRO A 110 -16.35 -31.03 29.75
N GLU A 111 -17.49 -31.34 29.11
CA GLU A 111 -17.99 -32.71 28.97
C GLU A 111 -17.04 -33.58 28.13
N MET A 112 -16.49 -33.01 27.03
CA MET A 112 -15.53 -33.74 26.18
C MET A 112 -14.22 -33.98 26.91
N VAL A 113 -13.71 -33.02 27.65
CA VAL A 113 -12.53 -33.20 28.51
C VAL A 113 -12.78 -34.24 29.58
N ALA A 114 -13.97 -34.23 30.24
CA ALA A 114 -14.34 -35.22 31.24
C ALA A 114 -14.39 -36.65 30.66
N LEU A 115 -14.99 -36.83 29.48
CA LEU A 115 -15.01 -38.14 28.77
C LEU A 115 -13.61 -38.59 28.37
N TRP A 116 -12.74 -37.68 27.95
CA TRP A 116 -11.35 -38.01 27.65
C TRP A 116 -10.59 -38.42 28.91
N LEU A 117 -10.77 -37.70 30.03
CA LEU A 117 -10.20 -38.05 31.32
C LEU A 117 -10.69 -39.42 31.81
N GLU A 118 -11.97 -39.75 31.61
CA GLU A 118 -12.54 -41.05 31.99
C GLU A 118 -11.86 -42.18 31.25
N LYS A 119 -11.59 -42.03 29.96
CA LYS A 119 -10.91 -43.07 29.16
C LYS A 119 -9.42 -43.15 29.42
N THR A 120 -8.76 -42.02 29.66
CA THR A 120 -7.30 -41.94 29.72
C THR A 120 -6.76 -42.09 31.16
N PHE A 121 -7.54 -41.63 32.14
CA PHE A 121 -7.20 -41.61 33.56
C PHE A 121 -8.31 -42.25 34.43
N PRO A 122 -8.53 -43.56 34.33
CA PRO A 122 -9.64 -44.21 35.00
C PRO A 122 -9.60 -44.10 36.54
N ASN A 123 -8.43 -43.80 37.10
CA ASN A 123 -8.23 -43.60 38.54
C ASN A 123 -8.65 -42.21 39.06
N VAL A 124 -8.93 -41.27 38.20
CA VAL A 124 -9.41 -39.93 38.59
C VAL A 124 -10.89 -40.00 38.93
N THR A 125 -11.28 -39.47 40.09
CA THR A 125 -12.68 -39.53 40.55
C THR A 125 -13.59 -38.65 39.67
N GLN A 126 -14.90 -38.94 39.68
CA GLN A 126 -15.87 -38.13 38.89
C GLN A 126 -15.87 -36.66 39.32
N VAL A 127 -15.65 -36.37 40.61
CA VAL A 127 -15.58 -34.98 41.11
C VAL A 127 -14.32 -34.30 40.62
N ASP A 128 -13.19 -35.00 40.64
CA ASP A 128 -11.93 -34.42 40.16
C ASP A 128 -11.95 -34.24 38.63
N ARG A 129 -12.50 -35.21 37.90
CA ARG A 129 -12.72 -35.05 36.44
C ARG A 129 -13.51 -33.80 36.10
N ARG A 130 -14.58 -33.53 36.84
CA ARG A 130 -15.37 -32.33 36.66
C ARG A 130 -14.54 -31.06 36.97
N THR A 131 -13.84 -31.03 38.09
CA THR A 131 -13.01 -29.90 38.50
C THR A 131 -11.87 -29.65 37.49
N ILE A 132 -11.19 -30.71 37.02
CA ILE A 132 -10.13 -30.61 36.01
C ILE A 132 -10.74 -30.09 34.70
N SER A 133 -11.91 -30.59 34.29
CA SER A 133 -12.56 -30.19 33.04
C SER A 133 -12.94 -28.71 33.04
N GLU A 134 -13.52 -28.25 34.14
CA GLU A 134 -13.89 -26.83 34.32
C GLU A 134 -12.64 -25.95 34.37
N PHE A 135 -11.58 -26.37 35.10
CA PHE A 135 -10.37 -25.57 35.26
C PHE A 135 -9.49 -25.52 34.01
N SER A 136 -9.45 -26.63 33.25
CA SER A 136 -8.64 -26.69 32.02
C SER A 136 -9.18 -25.84 30.87
N ASP A 137 -10.39 -25.34 30.98
CA ASP A 137 -11.05 -24.52 29.96
C ASP A 137 -10.91 -25.12 28.54
N GLY A 138 -11.17 -26.43 28.45
CA GLY A 138 -11.07 -27.20 27.22
C GLY A 138 -9.66 -27.52 26.72
N ASN A 139 -8.63 -27.23 27.51
CA ASN A 139 -7.25 -27.50 27.16
C ASN A 139 -6.80 -28.85 27.67
N PHE A 140 -6.63 -29.87 26.79
CA PHE A 140 -6.25 -31.25 27.17
C PHE A 140 -4.86 -31.34 27.80
N ARG A 141 -3.92 -30.45 27.51
CA ARG A 141 -2.58 -30.44 28.10
C ARG A 141 -2.63 -30.04 29.57
N VAL A 142 -3.44 -29.01 29.90
CA VAL A 142 -3.71 -28.59 31.27
C VAL A 142 -4.44 -29.70 32.03
N ALA A 143 -5.48 -30.27 31.42
CA ALA A 143 -6.24 -31.36 32.00
C ALA A 143 -5.35 -32.58 32.30
N ARG A 144 -4.44 -32.95 31.38
CA ARG A 144 -3.47 -34.01 31.58
C ARG A 144 -2.50 -33.72 32.72
N ALA A 145 -1.92 -32.52 32.73
CA ALA A 145 -0.96 -32.12 33.76
C ALA A 145 -1.58 -32.19 35.16
N LEU A 146 -2.84 -31.79 35.29
CA LEU A 146 -3.57 -31.91 36.58
C LEU A 146 -3.90 -33.38 36.90
N ALA A 147 -4.35 -34.19 35.93
CA ALA A 147 -4.69 -35.59 36.14
C ALA A 147 -3.45 -36.42 36.56
N ASP A 148 -2.29 -36.17 35.93
CA ASP A 148 -1.02 -36.84 36.26
C ASP A 148 -0.56 -36.56 37.71
N THR A 149 -1.03 -35.47 38.32
CA THR A 149 -0.63 -35.05 39.69
C THR A 149 -1.54 -35.64 40.79
N ILE A 150 -2.67 -36.26 40.42
CA ILE A 150 -3.59 -36.80 41.41
C ILE A 150 -3.04 -38.11 41.98
N GLY A 151 -2.78 -38.12 43.31
CA GLY A 151 -2.47 -39.33 44.03
C GLY A 151 -3.70 -40.17 44.34
N LYS A 152 -3.49 -41.44 44.64
CA LYS A 152 -4.59 -42.33 45.04
C LYS A 152 -5.26 -41.83 46.34
N GLY A 153 -6.54 -41.44 46.24
CA GLY A 153 -7.36 -41.07 47.39
C GLY A 153 -7.49 -39.56 47.66
N GLU A 154 -6.88 -38.69 46.87
CA GLU A 154 -7.07 -37.23 46.96
C GLU A 154 -8.15 -36.76 46.00
N THR A 155 -8.90 -35.71 46.41
CA THR A 155 -9.92 -35.05 45.57
C THR A 155 -9.59 -33.58 45.36
N LEU A 156 -9.79 -33.07 44.13
CA LEU A 156 -9.56 -31.67 43.76
C LEU A 156 -10.78 -30.80 44.01
N GLY A 157 -11.96 -31.34 44.22
CA GLY A 157 -13.25 -30.65 44.23
C GLY A 157 -13.44 -29.52 45.25
N LYS A 158 -12.48 -29.31 46.20
CA LYS A 158 -12.50 -28.23 47.20
C LYS A 158 -11.36 -27.27 47.10
N LEU A 159 -10.44 -27.45 46.13
CA LEU A 159 -9.25 -26.62 45.97
C LEU A 159 -9.56 -25.31 45.24
N LYS A 160 -8.84 -24.25 45.63
CA LYS A 160 -8.85 -22.97 44.89
C LYS A 160 -7.99 -23.09 43.63
N SER A 161 -8.18 -22.17 42.70
CA SER A 161 -7.42 -22.15 41.42
C SER A 161 -5.89 -22.22 41.64
N ARG A 162 -5.37 -21.50 42.64
CA ARG A 162 -3.94 -21.51 42.97
C ARG A 162 -3.49 -22.90 43.42
N ASP A 163 -4.29 -23.59 44.26
CA ASP A 163 -3.96 -24.93 44.75
C ASP A 163 -3.93 -25.94 43.61
N LEU A 164 -4.76 -25.74 42.57
CA LEU A 164 -4.73 -26.57 41.37
C LEU A 164 -3.46 -26.35 40.55
N PHE A 165 -3.02 -25.10 40.43
CA PHE A 165 -1.71 -24.82 39.81
C PHE A 165 -0.53 -25.39 40.58
N GLU A 166 -0.52 -25.29 41.91
CA GLU A 166 0.53 -25.87 42.74
C GLU A 166 0.64 -27.39 42.52
N ARG A 167 -0.48 -28.08 42.28
CA ARG A 167 -0.46 -29.52 42.01
C ARG A 167 0.20 -29.91 40.69
N ILE A 168 0.20 -29.05 39.67
CA ILE A 168 0.97 -29.30 38.45
C ILE A 168 2.48 -29.45 38.72
N PHE A 169 2.93 -28.87 39.81
CA PHE A 169 4.34 -28.85 40.20
C PHE A 169 4.68 -29.86 41.32
N TYR A 170 3.71 -30.70 41.77
CA TYR A 170 3.98 -31.70 42.80
C TYR A 170 4.91 -32.81 42.28
N GLN A 171 5.93 -33.13 43.07
CA GLN A 171 6.76 -34.29 42.88
C GLN A 171 6.41 -35.37 43.94
N ARG A 172 5.96 -36.55 43.51
CA ARG A 172 5.63 -37.68 44.40
C ARG A 172 4.70 -37.31 45.57
N ASN A 173 3.73 -36.41 45.30
CA ASN A 173 2.79 -35.83 46.26
C ASN A 173 3.37 -34.81 47.26
N GLU A 174 4.59 -34.35 47.04
CA GLU A 174 5.14 -33.17 47.75
C GLU A 174 5.25 -31.97 46.84
N PRO A 175 4.89 -30.73 47.29
CA PRO A 175 4.96 -29.54 46.49
C PRO A 175 6.43 -29.19 46.19
N ASP A 176 6.75 -29.13 44.88
CA ASP A 176 8.05 -28.60 44.44
C ASP A 176 7.91 -27.05 44.30
N ARG A 177 8.04 -26.38 45.43
CA ARG A 177 7.88 -24.90 45.49
C ARG A 177 8.98 -24.16 44.72
N ASP A 178 10.18 -24.74 44.67
CA ASP A 178 11.30 -24.11 43.95
C ASP A 178 11.06 -24.17 42.44
N LEU A 179 10.54 -25.29 41.94
CA LEU A 179 10.17 -25.43 40.52
C LEU A 179 8.99 -24.55 40.16
N LEU A 180 7.98 -24.44 41.02
CA LEU A 180 6.84 -23.51 40.79
C LEU A 180 7.32 -22.08 40.73
N SER A 181 8.13 -21.63 41.68
CA SER A 181 8.66 -20.28 41.71
C SER A 181 9.59 -19.97 40.52
N ALA A 182 10.34 -20.97 40.06
CA ALA A 182 11.12 -20.86 38.82
C ALA A 182 10.24 -20.68 37.57
N ALA A 183 9.14 -21.44 37.51
CA ALA A 183 8.16 -21.32 36.44
C ALA A 183 7.46 -19.95 36.46
N GLU A 184 7.11 -19.43 37.66
CA GLU A 184 6.56 -18.07 37.81
C GLU A 184 7.50 -16.99 37.25
N ASP A 185 8.82 -17.06 37.66
CA ASP A 185 9.81 -16.07 37.20
C ASP A 185 10.07 -16.17 35.69
N LEU A 186 10.18 -17.38 35.12
CA LEU A 186 10.36 -17.62 33.70
C LEU A 186 9.14 -17.19 32.88
N ALA A 187 7.94 -17.34 33.44
CA ALA A 187 6.69 -16.97 32.79
C ALA A 187 6.52 -15.45 32.61
N LEU A 188 7.26 -14.62 33.36
CA LEU A 188 7.28 -13.16 33.17
C LEU A 188 7.73 -12.76 31.77
N LEU A 189 8.57 -13.56 31.13
CA LEU A 189 9.00 -13.34 29.76
C LEU A 189 8.18 -14.23 28.81
N TYR A 190 7.91 -13.70 27.63
CA TYR A 190 7.23 -14.47 26.58
C TYR A 190 8.15 -15.60 26.08
N SER A 191 9.42 -15.26 25.88
CA SER A 191 10.50 -16.19 25.59
C SER A 191 11.81 -15.76 26.24
N ILE A 192 12.75 -16.70 26.40
CA ILE A 192 14.07 -16.48 27.01
C ILE A 192 15.12 -17.31 26.27
N ASP A 193 16.34 -16.77 26.13
CA ASP A 193 17.49 -17.56 25.72
C ASP A 193 17.86 -18.53 26.85
N GLY A 194 17.58 -19.80 26.61
CA GLY A 194 17.80 -20.88 27.57
C GLY A 194 19.16 -21.55 27.45
N GLU A 195 20.07 -21.11 26.59
CA GLU A 195 21.39 -21.68 26.39
C GLU A 195 22.49 -20.79 26.97
N ASP A 196 22.31 -19.47 26.97
CA ASP A 196 23.28 -18.54 27.52
C ASP A 196 23.19 -18.48 29.05
N THR A 197 24.14 -19.15 29.70
CA THR A 197 24.27 -19.21 31.17
C THR A 197 25.34 -18.24 31.71
N SER A 198 25.87 -17.33 30.87
CA SER A 198 26.86 -16.33 31.30
C SER A 198 26.25 -15.30 32.26
N GLU A 199 27.12 -14.58 33.00
CA GLU A 199 26.68 -13.50 33.93
C GLU A 199 25.88 -12.39 33.23
N GLY A 200 26.11 -12.16 31.92
CA GLY A 200 25.39 -11.20 31.11
C GLY A 200 24.15 -11.77 30.45
N GLY A 201 23.96 -13.08 30.49
CA GLY A 201 22.90 -13.84 29.83
C GLY A 201 21.51 -13.52 30.37
N GLU A 202 20.48 -13.92 29.62
CA GLU A 202 19.09 -13.66 30.01
C GLU A 202 18.67 -14.46 31.24
N LEU A 203 19.12 -15.71 31.37
CA LEU A 203 18.87 -16.50 32.57
C LEU A 203 19.44 -15.84 33.83
N ALA A 204 20.64 -15.25 33.76
CA ALA A 204 21.25 -14.59 34.90
C ALA A 204 20.43 -13.35 35.34
N ARG A 205 19.83 -12.61 34.40
CA ARG A 205 18.96 -11.46 34.73
C ARG A 205 17.67 -11.90 35.42
N VAL A 206 17.06 -13.01 34.99
CA VAL A 206 15.87 -13.54 35.66
C VAL A 206 16.19 -14.05 37.07
N THR A 207 17.34 -14.69 37.29
CA THR A 207 17.74 -15.14 38.62
C THR A 207 17.93 -14.00 39.63
N ALA A 208 18.21 -12.76 39.15
CA ALA A 208 18.34 -11.60 40.02
C ALA A 208 17.04 -11.24 40.78
N ILE A 209 15.87 -11.69 40.29
CA ILE A 209 14.58 -11.50 40.99
C ILE A 209 14.59 -12.17 42.39
N ARG A 210 15.18 -13.37 42.51
CA ARG A 210 15.20 -14.13 43.75
C ARG A 210 16.60 -14.38 44.32
N GLY A 211 17.66 -13.99 43.65
CA GLY A 211 19.04 -14.23 44.04
C GLY A 211 19.45 -15.72 44.03
N VAL A 212 18.84 -16.53 43.15
CA VAL A 212 19.17 -17.93 42.97
C VAL A 212 20.32 -18.11 41.97
N PRO A 213 21.11 -19.20 42.07
CA PRO A 213 22.15 -19.47 41.04
C PRO A 213 21.54 -19.74 39.65
N VAL A 214 22.23 -19.31 38.61
CA VAL A 214 21.81 -19.57 37.18
C VAL A 214 21.64 -21.07 36.92
N ALA A 215 22.55 -21.91 37.47
CA ALA A 215 22.47 -23.36 37.35
C ALA A 215 21.17 -23.97 37.92
N ALA A 216 20.61 -23.38 38.99
CA ALA A 216 19.34 -23.83 39.54
C ALA A 216 18.16 -23.49 38.64
N LEU A 217 18.13 -22.27 38.04
CA LEU A 217 17.11 -21.88 37.08
C LEU A 217 17.18 -22.70 35.80
N TYR A 218 18.40 -22.98 35.32
CA TYR A 218 18.62 -23.83 34.14
C TYR A 218 18.12 -25.27 34.39
N ALA A 219 18.41 -25.84 35.58
CA ALA A 219 17.91 -27.16 35.96
C ALA A 219 16.37 -27.17 36.04
N ALA A 220 15.77 -26.15 36.63
CA ALA A 220 14.32 -26.00 36.69
C ALA A 220 13.69 -25.88 35.29
N LEU A 221 14.29 -25.11 34.39
CA LEU A 221 13.83 -24.97 33.01
C LEU A 221 13.83 -26.34 32.27
N ASN A 222 14.87 -27.14 32.44
CA ASN A 222 14.93 -28.49 31.88
C ASN A 222 13.87 -29.43 32.50
N ALA A 223 13.61 -29.32 33.79
CA ALA A 223 12.55 -30.09 34.46
C ALA A 223 11.16 -29.69 33.95
N LEU A 224 10.91 -28.41 33.77
CA LEU A 224 9.66 -27.87 33.14
C LEU A 224 9.47 -28.39 31.72
N ARG A 225 10.56 -28.46 30.94
CA ARG A 225 10.52 -29.00 29.57
C ARG A 225 10.14 -30.49 29.58
N GLN A 226 10.75 -31.30 30.46
CA GLN A 226 10.43 -32.73 30.60
C GLN A 226 8.96 -32.95 31.00
N ARG A 227 8.36 -32.02 31.73
CA ARG A 227 6.94 -32.05 32.10
C ARG A 227 6.00 -31.46 31.01
N GLY A 228 6.54 -30.98 29.88
CA GLY A 228 5.77 -30.40 28.80
C GLY A 228 5.18 -29.00 29.11
N ILE A 229 5.69 -28.33 30.16
CA ILE A 229 5.28 -26.99 30.60
C ILE A 229 6.14 -25.91 29.91
N ALA A 230 7.42 -26.23 29.60
CA ALA A 230 8.27 -25.38 28.78
C ALA A 230 8.46 -25.99 27.39
N GLN A 231 8.44 -25.17 26.37
CA GLN A 231 8.75 -25.55 24.99
C GLN A 231 10.11 -25.00 24.56
N LEU A 232 10.73 -25.71 23.60
CA LEU A 232 12.04 -25.46 23.05
C LEU A 232 11.90 -25.12 21.56
N ARG A 233 12.58 -24.04 21.11
CA ARG A 233 12.81 -23.74 19.69
C ARG A 233 14.23 -23.21 19.54
N GLY A 234 15.13 -23.99 18.98
CA GLY A 234 16.55 -23.66 18.98
C GLY A 234 17.03 -23.29 20.38
N ARG A 235 17.67 -22.15 20.56
CA ARG A 235 18.10 -21.64 21.87
C ARG A 235 16.98 -21.04 22.73
N TRP A 236 15.81 -20.76 22.14
CA TRP A 236 14.71 -20.10 22.82
C TRP A 236 13.86 -21.08 23.63
N ARG A 237 13.43 -20.63 24.78
CA ARG A 237 12.55 -21.36 25.70
C ARG A 237 11.36 -20.48 26.06
N ALA A 238 10.19 -21.06 26.15
CA ALA A 238 8.97 -20.40 26.60
C ALA A 238 8.16 -21.29 27.52
N ILE A 239 7.54 -20.71 28.54
CA ILE A 239 6.53 -21.39 29.34
C ILE A 239 5.23 -21.40 28.54
N LEU A 240 4.73 -22.56 28.21
CA LEU A 240 3.52 -22.77 27.39
C LEU A 240 2.77 -24.02 27.90
N PRO A 241 1.45 -24.13 27.69
CA PRO A 241 0.59 -23.18 26.93
C PRO A 241 0.31 -21.87 27.69
N HIS A 242 -0.23 -20.88 27.02
CA HIS A 242 -0.57 -19.59 27.63
C HIS A 242 -1.52 -19.72 28.81
N ALA A 243 -2.44 -20.69 28.79
CA ALA A 243 -3.32 -21.02 29.90
C ALA A 243 -2.57 -21.35 31.22
N ILE A 244 -1.30 -21.76 31.13
CA ILE A 244 -0.40 -21.96 32.28
C ILE A 244 0.49 -20.73 32.50
N ALA A 245 1.09 -20.20 31.45
CA ALA A 245 2.08 -19.15 31.54
C ALA A 245 1.51 -17.81 32.06
N ASN A 246 0.32 -17.43 31.61
CA ASN A 246 -0.29 -16.16 32.01
C ASN A 246 -0.64 -16.13 33.52
N PRO A 247 -1.32 -17.14 34.13
CA PRO A 247 -1.50 -17.19 35.57
C PRO A 247 -0.19 -17.23 36.37
N LEU A 248 0.82 -17.97 35.91
CA LEU A 248 2.13 -18.02 36.58
C LEU A 248 2.81 -16.66 36.59
N ALA A 249 2.78 -15.94 35.48
CA ALA A 249 3.28 -14.57 35.38
C ALA A 249 2.50 -13.61 36.30
N GLY A 250 1.18 -13.79 36.40
CA GLY A 250 0.33 -13.06 37.34
C GLY A 250 0.75 -13.29 38.77
N PHE A 251 0.97 -14.55 39.17
CA PHE A 251 1.46 -14.92 40.54
C PHE A 251 2.87 -14.34 40.81
N ALA A 252 3.75 -14.33 39.80
CA ALA A 252 5.04 -13.68 39.93
C ALA A 252 4.90 -12.18 40.24
N LEU A 253 4.01 -11.47 39.53
CA LEU A 253 3.75 -10.04 39.75
C LEU A 253 3.14 -9.75 41.13
N GLU A 254 2.30 -10.66 41.66
CA GLU A 254 1.74 -10.53 43.00
C GLU A 254 2.81 -10.68 44.08
N ARG A 255 3.82 -11.53 43.84
CA ARG A 255 4.89 -11.87 44.78
C ARG A 255 6.01 -10.84 44.79
N ILE A 256 6.34 -10.23 43.66
CA ILE A 256 7.46 -9.30 43.49
C ILE A 256 7.02 -7.90 43.91
N PRO A 257 7.73 -7.27 44.92
CA PRO A 257 7.45 -5.89 45.27
C PRO A 257 7.59 -4.94 44.08
N PRO A 258 6.74 -3.91 43.94
CA PRO A 258 6.77 -3.02 42.75
C PRO A 258 8.13 -2.39 42.46
N ALA A 259 8.88 -1.97 43.51
CA ALA A 259 10.20 -1.39 43.35
C ALA A 259 11.25 -2.41 42.85
N ASP A 260 11.10 -3.68 43.22
CA ASP A 260 11.99 -4.75 42.78
C ASP A 260 11.67 -5.14 41.35
N PHE A 261 10.38 -5.15 40.96
CA PHE A 261 9.94 -5.34 39.59
C PHE A 261 10.46 -4.22 38.69
N ASP A 262 10.34 -2.95 39.11
CA ASP A 262 10.85 -1.82 38.32
C ASP A 262 12.39 -1.88 38.15
N ARG A 263 13.14 -2.33 39.17
CA ARG A 263 14.58 -2.60 39.05
C ARG A 263 14.90 -3.75 38.08
N PHE A 264 14.13 -4.80 38.16
CA PHE A 264 14.22 -5.92 37.20
C PHE A 264 14.02 -5.41 35.79
N CYS A 265 12.94 -4.69 35.49
CA CYS A 265 12.64 -4.13 34.17
C CYS A 265 13.78 -3.24 33.63
N ALA A 266 14.38 -2.40 34.49
CA ALA A 266 15.50 -1.54 34.13
C ALA A 266 16.79 -2.33 33.81
N SER A 267 16.92 -3.57 34.30
CA SER A 267 18.08 -4.44 34.07
C SER A 267 17.98 -5.22 32.75
N LEU A 268 16.80 -5.24 32.11
CA LEU A 268 16.55 -6.05 30.93
C LEU A 268 17.18 -5.46 29.67
N THR A 269 17.62 -6.33 28.77
CA THR A 269 17.95 -5.94 27.40
C THR A 269 16.69 -5.52 26.63
N THR A 270 16.84 -4.77 25.53
CA THR A 270 15.71 -4.36 24.68
C THR A 270 14.86 -5.55 24.24
N ARG A 271 15.50 -6.65 23.83
CA ARG A 271 14.78 -7.88 23.47
C ARG A 271 13.93 -8.41 24.65
N MET A 272 14.52 -8.50 25.85
CA MET A 272 13.79 -8.97 27.02
C MET A 272 12.66 -8.00 27.44
N GLN A 273 12.85 -6.69 27.24
CA GLN A 273 11.78 -5.70 27.47
C GLN A 273 10.60 -5.91 26.52
N LYS A 274 10.87 -6.21 25.25
CA LYS A 274 9.82 -6.61 24.29
C LYS A 274 9.13 -7.89 24.74
N SER A 275 9.88 -8.90 25.11
CA SER A 275 9.38 -10.20 25.59
C SER A 275 8.50 -10.04 26.84
N LEU A 276 8.94 -9.24 27.83
CA LEU A 276 8.16 -8.91 29.01
C LEU A 276 6.88 -8.13 28.65
N SER A 277 7.00 -7.09 27.83
CA SER A 277 5.85 -6.27 27.43
C SER A 277 4.80 -7.11 26.69
N ARG A 278 5.23 -8.04 25.85
CA ARG A 278 4.33 -8.98 25.16
C ARG A 278 3.61 -9.88 26.16
N ARG A 279 4.31 -10.43 27.15
CA ARG A 279 3.67 -11.23 28.23
C ARG A 279 2.67 -10.40 29.02
N LEU A 280 3.03 -9.17 29.39
CA LEU A 280 2.13 -8.26 30.11
C LEU A 280 0.84 -8.00 29.31
N GLY A 281 0.89 -7.89 28.00
CA GLY A 281 -0.28 -7.72 27.14
C GLY A 281 -1.37 -8.78 27.34
N TYR A 282 -0.99 -9.98 27.78
CA TYR A 282 -1.93 -11.05 28.10
C TYR A 282 -2.48 -10.99 29.55
N LEU A 283 -2.01 -10.05 30.36
CA LEU A 283 -2.38 -9.92 31.79
C LEU A 283 -3.31 -8.72 32.07
N HIS A 284 -4.24 -8.45 31.14
CA HIS A 284 -5.13 -7.29 31.23
C HIS A 284 -6.05 -7.29 32.47
N ASP A 285 -6.30 -8.46 33.08
CA ASP A 285 -7.08 -8.61 34.31
C ASP A 285 -6.23 -8.48 35.58
N SER A 286 -4.90 -8.45 35.48
CA SER A 286 -3.99 -8.28 36.63
C SER A 286 -3.90 -6.82 37.08
N ALA A 287 -4.28 -6.55 38.34
CA ALA A 287 -4.13 -5.24 38.92
C ALA A 287 -2.66 -4.80 39.01
N GLN A 288 -1.76 -5.76 39.27
CA GLN A 288 -0.30 -5.52 39.37
C GLN A 288 0.30 -5.15 38.00
N ALA A 289 -0.10 -5.87 36.93
CA ALA A 289 0.32 -5.55 35.58
C ALA A 289 -0.16 -4.14 35.17
N ARG A 290 -1.42 -3.83 35.47
CA ARG A 290 -2.00 -2.50 35.18
C ARG A 290 -1.23 -1.40 35.94
N ALA A 291 -1.01 -1.57 37.23
CA ALA A 291 -0.27 -0.59 38.04
C ALA A 291 1.18 -0.41 37.54
N ALA A 292 1.84 -1.46 37.06
CA ALA A 292 3.17 -1.35 36.45
C ALA A 292 3.13 -0.54 35.16
N VAL A 293 2.20 -0.84 34.23
CA VAL A 293 2.03 -0.12 32.97
C VAL A 293 1.71 1.36 33.21
N GLU A 294 0.82 1.66 34.16
CA GLU A 294 0.48 3.04 34.53
C GLU A 294 1.69 3.82 35.07
N ARG A 295 2.60 3.16 35.87
CA ARG A 295 3.85 3.78 36.29
C ARG A 295 4.80 4.05 35.12
N TRP A 296 4.93 3.11 34.18
CA TRP A 296 5.78 3.28 33.02
C TRP A 296 5.35 4.45 32.11
N LEU A 297 4.06 4.72 32.02
CA LEU A 297 3.45 5.79 31.22
C LEU A 297 3.48 7.17 31.92
N ARG A 298 3.98 7.28 33.16
CA ARG A 298 4.14 8.59 33.81
C ARG A 298 5.26 9.40 33.13
N ALA A 299 5.26 10.72 33.32
CA ALA A 299 6.25 11.60 32.73
C ALA A 299 7.71 11.27 33.15
N ASP A 300 7.87 10.71 34.36
CA ASP A 300 9.16 10.25 34.94
C ASP A 300 9.41 8.75 34.68
N GLY A 301 8.51 8.06 33.99
CA GLY A 301 8.62 6.64 33.69
C GLY A 301 9.42 6.36 32.42
N PRO A 302 9.81 5.09 32.19
CA PRO A 302 10.61 4.70 31.02
C PRO A 302 9.93 4.93 29.68
N LEU A 303 8.60 5.06 29.65
CA LEU A 303 7.78 5.39 28.47
C LEU A 303 7.16 6.79 28.63
N GLY A 304 7.85 7.66 29.33
CA GLY A 304 7.39 8.99 29.70
C GLY A 304 7.44 10.03 28.60
N ASP A 305 8.13 9.78 27.48
CA ASP A 305 8.26 10.69 26.34
C ASP A 305 8.06 9.90 25.03
N LEU A 306 6.88 10.06 24.41
CA LEU A 306 6.54 9.31 23.20
C LEU A 306 7.29 9.81 21.96
N ALA A 307 7.64 11.09 21.90
CA ALA A 307 8.36 11.66 20.78
C ALA A 307 9.82 11.12 20.71
N ALA A 308 10.40 10.83 21.87
CA ALA A 308 11.74 10.26 21.96
C ALA A 308 11.81 8.74 21.76
N LEU A 309 10.65 8.04 21.66
CA LEU A 309 10.64 6.59 21.47
C LEU A 309 11.06 6.21 20.06
N GLY A 310 12.08 5.36 19.97
CA GLY A 310 12.38 4.64 18.73
C GLY A 310 11.37 3.50 18.46
N GLU A 311 11.60 2.76 17.39
CA GLU A 311 10.77 1.63 16.98
C GLU A 311 10.56 0.60 18.11
N ASP A 312 11.61 0.29 18.86
CA ASP A 312 11.55 -0.67 19.99
C ASP A 312 10.62 -0.20 21.11
N GLY A 313 10.70 1.08 21.48
CA GLY A 313 9.83 1.67 22.51
C GLY A 313 8.37 1.69 22.07
N LEU A 314 8.12 1.99 20.80
CA LEU A 314 6.79 1.95 20.22
C LEU A 314 6.20 0.52 20.24
N GLN A 315 7.00 -0.49 19.91
CA GLN A 315 6.57 -1.88 20.00
C GLN A 315 6.20 -2.28 21.43
N ILE A 316 6.95 -1.79 22.44
CA ILE A 316 6.62 -2.01 23.85
C ILE A 316 5.27 -1.38 24.20
N ILE A 317 4.98 -0.16 23.72
CA ILE A 317 3.68 0.50 23.96
C ILE A 317 2.54 -0.29 23.32
N VAL A 318 2.70 -0.75 22.08
CA VAL A 318 1.72 -1.61 21.40
C VAL A 318 1.44 -2.87 22.22
N ASN A 319 2.49 -3.53 22.70
CA ASN A 319 2.37 -4.75 23.49
C ASN A 319 1.61 -4.55 24.83
N ILE A 320 1.81 -3.41 25.51
CA ILE A 320 1.18 -3.13 26.81
C ILE A 320 -0.18 -2.45 26.70
N ALA A 321 -0.56 -1.95 25.54
CA ALA A 321 -1.83 -1.26 25.33
C ALA A 321 -3.06 -2.10 25.76
N PRO A 322 -3.10 -3.44 25.56
CA PRO A 322 -4.19 -4.27 26.04
C PRO A 322 -4.37 -4.25 27.56
N VAL A 323 -3.32 -3.98 28.33
CA VAL A 323 -3.35 -3.98 29.80
C VAL A 323 -4.08 -2.73 30.35
N ALA A 324 -3.72 -1.58 29.81
CA ALA A 324 -4.27 -0.29 30.27
C ALA A 324 -4.59 0.64 29.08
N PRO A 325 -5.56 0.28 28.23
CA PRO A 325 -5.83 1.00 26.98
C PRO A 325 -6.22 2.46 27.23
N ASP A 326 -6.96 2.76 28.31
CA ASP A 326 -7.29 4.13 28.68
C ASP A 326 -6.07 4.96 29.07
N ALA A 327 -5.14 4.38 29.83
CA ALA A 327 -3.91 5.05 30.24
C ALA A 327 -2.98 5.33 29.05
N VAL A 328 -2.88 4.38 28.12
CA VAL A 328 -2.11 4.55 26.87
C VAL A 328 -2.74 5.66 26.02
N LEU A 329 -4.06 5.64 25.84
CA LEU A 329 -4.76 6.68 25.09
C LEU A 329 -4.56 8.06 25.73
N ALA A 330 -4.74 8.17 27.06
CA ALA A 330 -4.53 9.40 27.80
C ALA A 330 -3.08 9.90 27.70
N ARG A 331 -2.12 8.98 27.57
CA ARG A 331 -0.72 9.34 27.36
C ARG A 331 -0.51 9.94 25.96
N ILE A 332 -1.02 9.30 24.92
CA ILE A 332 -0.96 9.78 23.53
C ILE A 332 -1.63 11.16 23.43
N GLU A 333 -2.80 11.35 24.03
CA GLU A 333 -3.51 12.65 24.05
C GLU A 333 -2.64 13.78 24.63
N ARG A 334 -1.98 13.50 25.75
CA ARG A 334 -1.12 14.50 26.41
C ARG A 334 0.09 14.89 25.56
N ASP A 335 0.74 13.92 24.94
CA ASP A 335 1.94 14.17 24.15
C ASP A 335 1.60 14.88 22.83
N ILE A 336 0.51 14.51 22.16
CA ILE A 336 0.02 15.23 20.99
C ILE A 336 -0.46 16.66 21.33
N ALA A 337 -0.95 16.90 22.56
CA ALA A 337 -1.29 18.24 23.01
C ALA A 337 -0.07 19.04 23.53
N GLY A 338 1.07 18.40 23.73
CA GLY A 338 2.33 18.97 24.18
C GLY A 338 3.11 19.69 23.08
N PRO A 339 4.27 20.28 23.42
CA PRO A 339 5.10 21.05 22.50
C PRO A 339 5.63 20.19 21.32
N ASP A 340 5.89 18.91 21.56
CA ASP A 340 6.49 17.99 20.57
C ASP A 340 5.42 17.20 19.79
N GLY A 341 4.14 17.48 20.05
CA GLY A 341 3.02 16.79 19.41
C GLY A 341 3.00 16.91 17.88
N GLY A 342 3.56 17.99 17.34
CA GLY A 342 3.75 18.18 15.91
C GLY A 342 4.60 17.09 15.25
N GLU A 343 5.66 16.62 15.92
CA GLU A 343 6.56 15.57 15.42
C GLU A 343 5.87 14.20 15.34
N ILE A 344 4.93 13.92 16.26
CA ILE A 344 4.18 12.66 16.30
C ILE A 344 3.19 12.59 15.12
N ILE A 345 2.51 13.70 14.80
CA ILE A 345 1.49 13.77 13.75
C ILE A 345 2.05 14.11 12.37
N ASP A 346 3.34 14.48 12.26
CA ASP A 346 3.97 14.87 11.01
C ASP A 346 3.83 13.75 9.94
N PRO A 347 3.28 14.07 8.76
CA PRO A 347 3.19 13.11 7.65
C PRO A 347 4.52 12.48 7.22
N GLN A 348 5.65 13.11 7.51
CA GLN A 348 6.99 12.60 7.19
C GLN A 348 7.60 11.74 8.31
N SER A 349 6.96 11.63 9.48
CA SER A 349 7.47 10.83 10.60
C SER A 349 7.40 9.33 10.29
N SER A 350 8.53 8.62 10.45
CA SER A 350 8.63 7.17 10.20
C SER A 350 7.72 6.34 11.12
N ASN A 351 7.45 6.85 12.32
CA ASN A 351 6.65 6.15 13.34
C ASN A 351 5.15 6.48 13.26
N ARG A 352 4.77 7.45 12.42
CA ARG A 352 3.40 7.94 12.31
C ARG A 352 2.37 6.82 12.07
N TRP A 353 2.68 5.90 11.16
CA TRP A 353 1.79 4.79 10.81
C TRP A 353 1.50 3.85 12.00
N HIS A 354 2.50 3.59 12.84
CA HIS A 354 2.32 2.78 14.03
C HIS A 354 1.40 3.45 15.06
N TRP A 355 1.46 4.78 15.21
CA TRP A 355 0.55 5.52 16.06
C TRP A 355 -0.89 5.45 15.54
N ILE A 356 -1.10 5.66 14.23
CA ILE A 356 -2.43 5.58 13.62
C ILE A 356 -3.04 4.20 13.85
N ARG A 357 -2.29 3.11 13.63
CA ARG A 357 -2.76 1.75 13.89
C ARG A 357 -3.10 1.51 15.35
N LEU A 358 -2.24 1.93 16.28
CA LEU A 358 -2.48 1.78 17.71
C LEU A 358 -3.75 2.54 18.14
N ILE A 359 -3.91 3.79 17.71
CA ILE A 359 -5.09 4.60 18.05
C ILE A 359 -6.36 3.95 17.48
N LYS A 360 -6.29 3.38 16.26
CA LYS A 360 -7.42 2.63 15.69
C LYS A 360 -7.79 1.40 16.54
N LEU A 361 -6.79 0.62 17.01
CA LEU A 361 -7.02 -0.50 17.94
C LEU A 361 -7.67 -0.05 19.25
N LEU A 362 -7.31 1.12 19.76
CA LEU A 362 -7.92 1.72 20.95
C LEU A 362 -9.36 2.21 20.70
N ALA A 363 -9.67 2.64 19.46
CA ALA A 363 -11.03 3.02 19.06
C ALA A 363 -12.02 1.85 19.01
N TYR A 364 -11.54 0.62 19.16
CA TYR A 364 -12.41 -0.56 19.18
C TYR A 364 -13.42 -0.52 20.33
N ASP A 365 -13.00 -0.11 21.52
CA ASP A 365 -13.81 -0.11 22.72
C ASP A 365 -14.71 1.16 22.77
N PRO A 366 -16.05 1.05 22.88
CA PRO A 366 -16.94 2.20 22.85
C PRO A 366 -16.59 3.33 23.84
N PRO A 367 -16.12 3.07 25.07
CA PRO A 367 -15.72 4.15 25.97
C PRO A 367 -14.52 4.97 25.50
N LEU A 368 -13.65 4.41 24.64
CA LEU A 368 -12.44 5.05 24.13
C LEU A 368 -12.66 5.66 22.74
N PHE A 369 -13.71 5.24 22.05
CA PHE A 369 -13.97 5.54 20.64
C PHE A 369 -13.88 7.04 20.33
N ASP A 370 -14.63 7.87 21.07
CA ASP A 370 -14.72 9.31 20.80
C ASP A 370 -13.35 9.99 20.89
N ARG A 371 -12.57 9.62 21.91
CA ARG A 371 -11.22 10.15 22.16
C ARG A 371 -10.24 9.69 21.06
N ALA A 372 -10.23 8.40 20.79
CA ALA A 372 -9.35 7.81 19.77
C ALA A 372 -9.68 8.34 18.37
N ALA A 373 -10.95 8.41 18.00
CA ALA A 373 -11.37 8.99 16.72
C ALA A 373 -11.00 10.49 16.60
N THR A 374 -11.06 11.25 17.73
CA THR A 374 -10.63 12.65 17.76
C THR A 374 -9.11 12.77 17.53
N LEU A 375 -8.32 11.86 18.06
CA LEU A 375 -6.87 11.82 17.78
C LEU A 375 -6.61 11.49 16.29
N LEU A 376 -7.28 10.48 15.72
CA LEU A 376 -7.16 10.17 14.30
C LEU A 376 -7.53 11.37 13.41
N ALA A 377 -8.56 12.14 13.80
CA ALA A 377 -8.91 13.37 13.11
C ALA A 377 -7.79 14.42 13.13
N ARG A 378 -6.97 14.49 14.19
CA ARG A 378 -5.76 15.35 14.21
C ARG A 378 -4.69 14.87 13.23
N PHE A 379 -4.45 13.56 13.15
CA PHE A 379 -3.56 12.99 12.14
C PHE A 379 -4.04 13.27 10.72
N LEU A 380 -5.33 13.08 10.46
CA LEU A 380 -5.97 13.41 9.18
C LEU A 380 -5.83 14.89 8.84
N SER A 381 -6.02 15.78 9.81
CA SER A 381 -5.93 17.24 9.59
C SER A 381 -4.53 17.71 9.21
N ALA A 382 -3.49 16.94 9.52
CA ALA A 382 -2.10 17.22 9.15
C ALA A 382 -1.73 16.72 7.75
N GLU A 383 -2.58 15.88 7.12
CA GLU A 383 -2.33 15.36 5.77
C GLU A 383 -2.70 16.38 4.69
N SER A 384 -1.92 16.41 3.62
CA SER A 384 -2.31 17.09 2.39
C SER A 384 -3.33 16.25 1.60
N PRO A 385 -4.18 16.86 0.76
CA PRO A 385 -5.13 16.12 -0.07
C PRO A 385 -4.49 15.07 -1.00
N ASP A 386 -3.21 15.24 -1.34
CA ASP A 386 -2.46 14.35 -2.24
C ASP A 386 -1.73 13.21 -1.49
N HIS A 387 -1.97 13.04 -0.20
CA HIS A 387 -1.35 11.99 0.60
C HIS A 387 -2.12 10.67 0.43
N HIS A 388 -1.54 9.70 -0.29
CA HIS A 388 -2.23 8.47 -0.67
C HIS A 388 -1.71 7.19 0.01
N ASN A 389 -0.51 7.21 0.59
CA ASN A 389 0.08 6.02 1.21
C ASN A 389 -0.02 6.09 2.73
N ASN A 390 -0.51 5.03 3.36
CA ASN A 390 -0.65 4.95 4.82
C ASN A 390 -1.45 6.14 5.40
N SER A 391 -2.57 6.46 4.75
CA SER A 391 -3.38 7.63 5.09
C SER A 391 -4.14 7.45 6.40
N ALA A 392 -4.09 8.48 7.27
CA ALA A 392 -4.98 8.56 8.43
C ALA A 392 -6.43 8.72 8.02
N SER A 393 -6.69 9.27 6.82
CA SER A 393 -8.03 9.43 6.26
C SER A 393 -8.73 8.08 6.11
N ASP A 394 -8.06 7.08 5.54
CA ASP A 394 -8.64 5.76 5.34
C ASP A 394 -8.94 5.07 6.68
N MET A 395 -7.97 5.13 7.63
CA MET A 395 -8.13 4.53 8.96
C MET A 395 -9.25 5.20 9.78
N PHE A 396 -9.41 6.51 9.64
CA PHE A 396 -10.47 7.28 10.26
C PHE A 396 -11.83 6.96 9.63
N ALA A 397 -11.91 6.93 8.29
CA ALA A 397 -13.13 6.63 7.55
C ALA A 397 -13.67 5.24 7.88
N GLU A 398 -12.79 4.23 7.99
CA GLU A 398 -13.19 2.87 8.33
C GLU A 398 -13.99 2.79 9.64
N LEU A 399 -13.68 3.60 10.64
CA LEU A 399 -14.43 3.66 11.91
C LEU A 399 -15.91 4.00 11.72
N PHE A 400 -16.30 4.61 10.61
CA PHE A 400 -17.66 5.02 10.28
C PHE A 400 -18.32 4.12 9.23
N HIS A 401 -17.68 3.03 8.81
CA HIS A 401 -18.31 2.04 7.93
C HIS A 401 -19.38 1.23 8.66
N LEU A 402 -20.43 0.83 7.94
CA LEU A 402 -21.44 -0.11 8.43
C LEU A 402 -20.83 -1.48 8.75
N HIS A 403 -19.98 -1.99 7.86
CA HIS A 403 -19.29 -3.27 7.98
C HIS A 403 -17.78 -3.05 8.08
N LEU A 404 -17.10 -3.97 8.73
CA LEU A 404 -15.63 -4.02 8.83
C LEU A 404 -15.03 -2.75 9.47
N SER A 405 -15.76 -2.11 10.37
CA SER A 405 -15.35 -0.83 10.95
C SER A 405 -14.21 -0.91 11.96
N GLY A 406 -13.95 -2.10 12.52
CA GLY A 406 -12.95 -2.27 13.58
C GLY A 406 -13.29 -1.58 14.90
N THR A 407 -14.59 -1.28 15.16
CA THR A 407 -15.04 -0.68 16.43
C THR A 407 -16.38 -1.23 16.87
N LYS A 408 -16.58 -1.38 18.18
CA LYS A 408 -17.86 -1.73 18.79
C LYS A 408 -18.74 -0.49 19.12
N ALA A 409 -18.29 0.71 18.76
CA ALA A 409 -19.09 1.92 18.92
C ALA A 409 -20.43 1.79 18.19
N LEU A 410 -21.51 2.14 18.87
CA LEU A 410 -22.87 2.04 18.33
C LEU A 410 -23.14 3.12 17.27
N PRO A 411 -24.09 2.90 16.35
CA PRO A 411 -24.44 3.86 15.29
C PRO A 411 -24.71 5.28 15.81
N ASP A 412 -25.44 5.42 16.92
CA ASP A 412 -25.76 6.72 17.50
C ASP A 412 -24.52 7.46 18.03
N GLN A 413 -23.57 6.72 18.63
CA GLN A 413 -22.32 7.29 19.10
C GLN A 413 -21.50 7.84 17.93
N ARG A 414 -21.41 7.09 16.83
CA ARG A 414 -20.69 7.52 15.63
C ARG A 414 -21.34 8.77 15.03
N ARG A 415 -22.66 8.79 14.86
CA ARG A 415 -23.39 9.97 14.37
C ARG A 415 -23.24 11.19 15.30
N ALA A 416 -23.29 10.98 16.61
CA ALA A 416 -23.09 12.05 17.59
C ALA A 416 -21.68 12.65 17.49
N LEU A 417 -20.66 11.85 17.24
CA LEU A 417 -19.28 12.34 17.04
C LEU A 417 -19.18 13.21 15.78
N VAL A 418 -19.78 12.78 14.66
CA VAL A 418 -19.81 13.57 13.42
C VAL A 418 -20.47 14.92 13.64
N ARG A 419 -21.61 14.96 14.37
CA ARG A 419 -22.27 16.23 14.75
C ARG A 419 -21.35 17.15 15.55
N ARG A 420 -20.66 16.61 16.55
CA ARG A 420 -19.71 17.39 17.36
C ARG A 420 -18.59 17.98 16.53
N PHE A 421 -18.02 17.20 15.60
CA PHE A 421 -16.97 17.67 14.71
C PHE A 421 -17.48 18.79 13.79
N ALA A 422 -18.64 18.61 13.17
CA ALA A 422 -19.23 19.63 12.31
C ALA A 422 -19.53 20.94 13.07
N GLN A 423 -20.06 20.82 14.30
CA GLN A 423 -20.48 21.97 15.13
C GLN A 423 -19.35 22.55 15.99
N SER A 424 -18.12 22.05 15.88
CA SER A 424 -16.99 22.48 16.72
C SER A 424 -16.53 23.92 16.46
N GLY A 425 -16.86 24.49 15.31
CA GLY A 425 -16.29 25.77 14.85
C GLY A 425 -14.86 25.67 14.31
N ASP A 426 -14.24 24.48 14.37
CA ASP A 426 -12.91 24.21 13.80
C ASP A 426 -13.05 23.71 12.35
N PRO A 427 -12.52 24.43 11.35
CA PRO A 427 -12.60 24.02 9.95
C PRO A 427 -11.94 22.66 9.67
N ALA A 428 -10.90 22.31 10.43
CA ALA A 428 -10.21 21.01 10.26
C ALA A 428 -11.11 19.86 10.73
N LEU A 429 -11.79 20.01 11.88
CA LEU A 429 -12.74 19.02 12.36
C LEU A 429 -14.00 18.97 11.49
N ALA A 430 -14.45 20.10 10.92
CA ALA A 430 -15.56 20.12 9.97
C ALA A 430 -15.22 19.30 8.69
N ARG A 431 -13.99 19.39 8.17
CA ARG A 431 -13.53 18.51 7.08
C ARG A 431 -13.53 17.03 7.49
N CYS A 432 -13.07 16.71 8.71
CA CYS A 432 -13.13 15.34 9.23
C CYS A 432 -14.57 14.83 9.36
N ALA A 433 -15.52 15.72 9.73
CA ALA A 433 -16.95 15.38 9.74
C ALA A 433 -17.46 15.03 8.34
N GLY A 434 -16.97 15.73 7.29
CA GLY A 434 -17.27 15.40 5.90
C GLY A 434 -16.79 13.99 5.51
N VAL A 435 -15.54 13.65 5.83
CA VAL A 435 -14.98 12.31 5.60
C VAL A 435 -15.77 11.22 6.33
N ALA A 436 -16.13 11.46 7.59
CA ALA A 436 -16.94 10.53 8.37
C ALA A 436 -18.36 10.38 7.82
N LEU A 437 -18.97 11.47 7.34
CA LEU A 437 -20.29 11.45 6.71
C LEU A 437 -20.28 10.63 5.41
N ASP A 438 -19.28 10.83 4.56
CA ASP A 438 -19.09 10.04 3.34
C ASP A 438 -18.99 8.54 3.68
N ALA A 439 -18.19 8.20 4.69
CA ALA A 439 -18.01 6.83 5.16
C ALA A 439 -19.31 6.22 5.74
N LEU A 440 -20.14 6.99 6.45
CA LEU A 440 -21.46 6.55 6.94
C LEU A 440 -22.44 6.24 5.82
N LEU A 441 -22.32 6.94 4.69
CA LEU A 441 -23.17 6.78 3.50
C LEU A 441 -22.70 5.66 2.58
N LYS A 442 -21.49 5.13 2.76
CA LYS A 442 -20.91 4.08 1.93
C LYS A 442 -21.73 2.80 2.01
N ALA A 443 -22.18 2.29 0.85
CA ALA A 443 -23.08 1.15 0.77
C ALA A 443 -22.46 -0.13 0.21
N HIS A 444 -21.24 -0.06 -0.35
CA HIS A 444 -20.55 -1.19 -1.01
C HIS A 444 -19.04 -1.01 -0.99
N HIS A 445 -18.29 -2.07 -1.38
CA HIS A 445 -16.82 -2.09 -1.43
C HIS A 445 -16.17 -1.74 -0.08
N PHE A 446 -16.64 -2.39 0.99
CA PHE A 446 -16.00 -2.25 2.31
C PHE A 446 -14.69 -3.01 2.30
N THR A 447 -13.64 -2.35 2.78
CA THR A 447 -12.31 -2.92 3.02
C THR A 447 -11.97 -2.67 4.47
N SER A 448 -11.11 -3.49 5.06
CA SER A 448 -10.63 -3.31 6.43
C SER A 448 -9.13 -3.54 6.47
N SER A 449 -8.47 -2.66 7.18
CA SER A 449 -7.08 -2.78 7.63
C SER A 449 -7.01 -3.07 9.13
N SER A 450 -8.03 -3.75 9.68
CA SER A 450 -8.10 -4.07 11.10
C SER A 450 -7.08 -5.14 11.47
N ASP A 451 -6.40 -4.91 12.60
CA ASP A 451 -5.54 -5.87 13.28
C ASP A 451 -6.33 -6.47 14.45
N PHE A 452 -6.26 -7.78 14.60
CA PHE A 452 -7.01 -8.49 15.65
C PHE A 452 -6.12 -8.86 16.83
N ASP A 453 -4.80 -8.68 16.74
CA ASP A 453 -3.87 -8.95 17.84
C ASP A 453 -3.88 -7.76 18.82
N PHE A 454 -4.53 -7.98 19.96
CA PHE A 454 -4.55 -7.03 21.07
C PHE A 454 -4.37 -7.77 22.41
N GLY A 455 -3.28 -8.49 22.53
CA GLY A 455 -2.97 -9.32 23.71
C GLY A 455 -4.04 -10.40 23.95
N ALA A 456 -4.56 -10.50 25.17
CA ALA A 456 -5.63 -11.44 25.50
C ALA A 456 -7.05 -10.86 25.28
N ARG A 457 -7.18 -9.62 24.80
CA ARG A 457 -8.46 -9.05 24.49
C ARG A 457 -8.91 -9.47 23.10
N SER A 458 -10.08 -10.10 23.02
CA SER A 458 -10.67 -10.48 21.75
C SER A 458 -11.03 -9.25 20.92
N ARG A 459 -10.68 -9.26 19.67
CA ARG A 459 -11.00 -8.28 18.65
C ARG A 459 -11.65 -8.97 17.46
N ASP A 460 -12.55 -8.29 16.80
CA ASP A 460 -13.16 -8.72 15.54
C ASP A 460 -13.35 -7.48 14.64
N TYR A 461 -14.06 -7.63 13.54
CA TYR A 461 -14.37 -6.52 12.64
C TYR A 461 -15.25 -5.42 13.23
N GLY A 462 -15.59 -5.47 14.53
CA GLY A 462 -16.35 -4.47 15.24
C GLY A 462 -17.85 -4.73 15.25
N TRP A 463 -18.62 -3.66 15.45
CA TRP A 463 -20.08 -3.72 15.41
C TRP A 463 -20.55 -4.02 13.98
N HIS A 464 -21.46 -4.94 13.85
CA HIS A 464 -22.18 -5.25 12.61
C HIS A 464 -23.69 -5.24 12.88
N PRO A 465 -24.51 -4.90 11.87
CA PRO A 465 -25.96 -4.84 12.05
C PRO A 465 -26.52 -6.25 12.29
N PRO A 466 -27.21 -6.49 13.42
CA PRO A 466 -27.80 -7.80 13.73
C PRO A 466 -28.94 -8.17 12.77
N THR A 467 -29.65 -7.21 12.24
CA THR A 467 -30.82 -7.41 11.37
C THR A 467 -30.81 -6.45 10.16
N TYR A 468 -31.59 -6.78 9.14
CA TYR A 468 -31.84 -5.86 8.03
C TYR A 468 -32.45 -4.54 8.49
N GLY A 469 -33.26 -4.55 9.56
CA GLY A 469 -33.81 -3.34 10.17
C GLY A 469 -32.71 -2.40 10.69
N ASP A 470 -31.62 -2.95 11.22
CA ASP A 470 -30.46 -2.17 11.69
C ASP A 470 -29.70 -1.55 10.51
N ILE A 471 -29.57 -2.26 9.38
CA ILE A 471 -29.00 -1.70 8.13
C ILE A 471 -29.83 -0.51 7.66
N TRP A 472 -31.16 -0.66 7.65
CA TRP A 472 -32.06 0.42 7.23
C TRP A 472 -32.00 1.61 8.17
N ALA A 473 -31.99 1.36 9.48
CA ALA A 473 -31.84 2.42 10.47
C ALA A 473 -30.51 3.16 10.36
N TRP A 474 -29.43 2.43 10.03
CA TRP A 474 -28.12 3.04 9.78
C TRP A 474 -28.17 4.02 8.61
N TYR A 475 -28.60 3.56 7.42
CA TYR A 475 -28.59 4.39 6.22
C TYR A 475 -29.62 5.53 6.29
N ASN A 476 -30.81 5.28 6.81
CA ASN A 476 -31.79 6.34 7.02
C ASN A 476 -31.22 7.42 7.96
N GLY A 477 -30.58 7.01 9.05
CA GLY A 477 -29.93 7.94 9.97
C GLY A 477 -28.72 8.67 9.37
N ALA A 478 -28.01 8.08 8.42
CA ALA A 478 -26.92 8.73 7.70
C ALA A 478 -27.44 9.75 6.68
N VAL A 479 -28.53 9.42 5.97
CA VAL A 479 -29.23 10.36 5.05
C VAL A 479 -29.80 11.56 5.82
N ASP A 480 -30.49 11.32 6.95
CA ASP A 480 -31.02 12.39 7.78
C ASP A 480 -29.91 13.28 8.34
N LEU A 481 -28.75 12.69 8.73
CA LEU A 481 -27.58 13.42 9.19
C LEU A 481 -26.95 14.27 8.06
N ALA A 482 -26.91 13.78 6.83
CA ALA A 482 -26.43 14.54 5.68
C ALA A 482 -27.30 15.78 5.42
N VAL A 483 -28.62 15.63 5.56
CA VAL A 483 -29.58 16.76 5.46
C VAL A 483 -29.37 17.75 6.62
N GLU A 484 -29.25 17.25 7.85
CA GLU A 484 -29.04 18.08 9.04
C GLU A 484 -27.75 18.92 8.95
N LEU A 485 -26.68 18.32 8.48
CA LEU A 485 -25.35 18.94 8.48
C LEU A 485 -24.99 19.66 7.17
N SER A 486 -25.83 19.61 6.15
CA SER A 486 -25.59 20.28 4.87
C SER A 486 -25.36 21.80 4.96
N PRO A 487 -25.89 22.55 5.94
CA PRO A 487 -25.55 23.95 6.09
C PRO A 487 -24.14 24.20 6.67
N ILE A 488 -23.50 23.17 7.23
CA ILE A 488 -22.21 23.27 7.92
C ILE A 488 -21.11 22.55 7.13
N ILE A 489 -21.41 21.36 6.62
CA ILE A 489 -20.47 20.56 5.81
C ILE A 489 -20.71 20.91 4.36
N GLU A 490 -19.77 21.62 3.76
CA GLU A 490 -19.84 22.15 2.39
C GLU A 490 -20.22 21.09 1.34
N ASN A 491 -19.64 19.88 1.44
CA ASN A 491 -19.83 18.81 0.47
C ASN A 491 -20.85 17.75 0.89
N ALA A 492 -21.67 17.99 1.93
CA ALA A 492 -22.63 16.98 2.41
C ALA A 492 -23.64 16.57 1.33
N ARG A 493 -24.06 17.50 0.48
CA ARG A 493 -24.96 17.25 -0.66
C ARG A 493 -24.31 16.37 -1.71
N ASP A 494 -23.01 16.58 -1.98
CA ASP A 494 -22.22 15.82 -2.95
C ASP A 494 -21.94 14.41 -2.43
N HIS A 495 -21.60 14.23 -1.15
CA HIS A 495 -21.42 12.92 -0.54
C HIS A 495 -22.70 12.09 -0.63
N LEU A 496 -23.87 12.68 -0.33
CA LEU A 496 -25.13 11.96 -0.51
C LEU A 496 -25.41 11.64 -1.98
N ALA A 497 -25.15 12.57 -2.91
CA ALA A 497 -25.35 12.35 -4.33
C ALA A 497 -24.52 11.17 -4.87
N HIS A 498 -23.26 11.07 -4.48
CA HIS A 498 -22.38 9.95 -4.84
C HIS A 498 -22.86 8.60 -4.29
N SER A 499 -23.49 8.61 -3.12
CA SER A 499 -23.96 7.41 -2.43
C SER A 499 -25.36 6.96 -2.88
N VAL A 500 -26.13 7.80 -3.59
CA VAL A 500 -27.51 7.53 -4.02
C VAL A 500 -27.64 6.18 -4.71
N ARG A 501 -26.75 5.83 -5.64
CA ARG A 501 -26.78 4.57 -6.37
C ARG A 501 -26.79 3.36 -5.43
N GLY A 502 -25.85 3.34 -4.46
CA GLY A 502 -25.74 2.25 -3.50
C GLY A 502 -26.90 2.22 -2.51
N LEU A 503 -27.35 3.41 -2.05
CA LEU A 503 -28.43 3.53 -1.09
C LEU A 503 -29.79 3.20 -1.69
N TRP A 504 -30.03 3.49 -2.97
CA TRP A 504 -31.29 3.16 -3.66
C TRP A 504 -31.54 1.66 -3.75
N HIS A 505 -30.50 0.84 -3.67
CA HIS A 505 -30.62 -0.62 -3.60
C HIS A 505 -31.44 -1.07 -2.38
N PHE A 506 -31.48 -0.29 -1.31
CA PHE A 506 -32.23 -0.61 -0.10
C PHE A 506 -33.61 0.05 -0.12
N GLY A 507 -34.67 -0.73 -0.40
CA GLY A 507 -36.05 -0.22 -0.53
C GLY A 507 -36.53 0.59 0.68
N ALA A 508 -36.08 0.26 1.89
CA ALA A 508 -36.38 1.00 3.11
C ALA A 508 -35.73 2.41 3.19
N CYS A 509 -34.79 2.72 2.30
CA CYS A 509 -34.12 4.03 2.24
C CYS A 509 -34.79 4.98 1.22
N HIS A 510 -35.69 4.50 0.37
CA HIS A 510 -36.30 5.32 -0.67
C HIS A 510 -36.99 6.56 -0.12
N ASP A 511 -37.79 6.41 0.95
CA ASP A 511 -38.53 7.55 1.56
C ASP A 511 -37.56 8.60 2.13
N ALA A 512 -36.45 8.18 2.74
CA ALA A 512 -35.47 9.11 3.28
C ALA A 512 -34.71 9.84 2.15
N LEU A 513 -34.33 9.13 1.10
CA LEU A 513 -33.68 9.70 -0.09
C LEU A 513 -34.59 10.70 -0.82
N GLU A 514 -35.88 10.37 -0.97
CA GLU A 514 -36.85 11.30 -1.57
C GLU A 514 -37.05 12.55 -0.71
N ARG A 515 -37.18 12.41 0.62
CA ARG A 515 -37.26 13.57 1.52
C ARG A 515 -36.02 14.45 1.40
N ALA A 516 -34.83 13.84 1.40
CA ALA A 516 -33.58 14.57 1.21
C ALA A 516 -33.52 15.29 -0.15
N ALA A 517 -33.92 14.60 -1.22
CA ALA A 517 -33.98 15.17 -2.56
C ALA A 517 -34.92 16.38 -2.65
N ILE A 518 -36.13 16.26 -2.05
CA ILE A 518 -37.11 17.33 -1.98
C ILE A 518 -36.56 18.50 -1.16
N HIS A 519 -35.99 18.24 0.01
CA HIS A 519 -35.38 19.26 0.86
C HIS A 519 -34.31 20.04 0.13
N PHE A 520 -33.31 19.36 -0.44
CA PHE A 520 -32.22 20.01 -1.14
C PHE A 520 -32.68 20.79 -2.38
N SER A 521 -33.68 20.25 -3.12
CA SER A 521 -34.22 20.91 -4.29
C SER A 521 -35.12 22.08 -3.96
N SER A 522 -35.64 22.20 -2.73
CA SER A 522 -36.44 23.35 -2.29
C SER A 522 -35.57 24.58 -2.02
N GLU A 523 -34.33 24.40 -1.67
CA GLU A 523 -33.36 25.50 -1.44
C GLU A 523 -32.74 25.97 -2.78
N ARG A 524 -32.25 25.04 -3.58
CA ARG A 524 -31.72 25.23 -4.92
C ARG A 524 -31.77 23.89 -5.67
N PRO A 525 -31.87 23.86 -7.02
CA PRO A 525 -31.80 22.62 -7.78
C PRO A 525 -30.61 21.76 -7.36
N TRP A 526 -30.86 20.48 -7.07
CA TRP A 526 -29.86 19.51 -6.63
C TRP A 526 -29.38 18.68 -7.81
N ILE A 527 -28.51 19.27 -8.64
CA ILE A 527 -28.00 18.70 -9.89
C ILE A 527 -27.23 17.40 -9.64
N GLU A 528 -26.35 17.39 -8.64
CA GLU A 528 -25.52 16.24 -8.26
C GLU A 528 -26.40 15.05 -7.88
N GLY A 529 -27.46 15.28 -7.11
CA GLY A 529 -28.45 14.27 -6.75
C GLY A 529 -29.25 13.78 -7.95
N TRP A 530 -29.69 14.68 -8.85
CA TRP A 530 -30.35 14.31 -10.10
C TRP A 530 -29.47 13.36 -10.92
N ILE A 531 -28.17 13.67 -11.06
CA ILE A 531 -27.18 12.80 -11.72
C ILE A 531 -27.06 11.46 -10.98
N GLY A 532 -26.95 11.46 -9.64
CA GLY A 532 -26.86 10.26 -8.82
C GLY A 532 -28.05 9.30 -9.02
N PHE A 533 -29.29 9.83 -9.05
CA PHE A 533 -30.49 9.03 -9.33
C PHE A 533 -30.53 8.51 -10.78
N ARG A 534 -30.09 9.28 -11.74
CA ARG A 534 -29.96 8.82 -13.14
C ARG A 534 -28.94 7.69 -13.26
N THR A 535 -27.81 7.82 -12.58
CA THR A 535 -26.78 6.77 -12.50
C THR A 535 -27.35 5.48 -11.89
N ALA A 536 -28.15 5.58 -10.81
CA ALA A 536 -28.83 4.42 -10.22
C ALA A 536 -29.84 3.78 -11.20
N LEU A 537 -30.65 4.56 -11.90
CA LEU A 537 -31.58 4.05 -12.91
C LEU A 537 -30.87 3.32 -14.04
N ARG A 538 -29.76 3.89 -14.51
CA ARG A 538 -29.00 3.34 -15.62
C ARG A 538 -28.37 1.98 -15.31
N PHE A 539 -27.68 1.86 -14.17
CA PHE A 539 -26.93 0.66 -13.85
C PHE A 539 -27.75 -0.43 -13.19
N GLU A 540 -28.81 -0.05 -12.48
CA GLU A 540 -29.61 -0.97 -11.68
C GLU A 540 -31.07 -1.08 -12.20
N GLY A 541 -31.49 -0.20 -13.13
CA GLY A 541 -32.89 -0.07 -13.56
C GLY A 541 -33.48 -1.35 -14.14
N ASP A 542 -32.71 -2.12 -14.90
CA ASP A 542 -33.19 -3.37 -15.53
C ASP A 542 -33.42 -4.48 -14.49
N ALA A 543 -32.72 -4.44 -13.37
CA ALA A 543 -32.92 -5.39 -12.26
C ALA A 543 -33.96 -4.92 -11.24
N MET A 544 -34.48 -3.69 -11.34
CA MET A 544 -35.47 -3.15 -10.41
C MET A 544 -36.88 -3.67 -10.69
N PRO A 545 -37.70 -3.91 -9.64
CA PRO A 545 -39.16 -4.08 -9.81
C PRO A 545 -39.77 -2.85 -10.48
N ASP A 546 -40.79 -3.07 -11.35
CA ASP A 546 -41.41 -1.99 -12.13
C ASP A 546 -41.90 -0.80 -11.27
N GLU A 547 -42.46 -1.06 -10.08
CA GLU A 547 -42.92 -0.02 -9.18
C GLU A 547 -41.76 0.84 -8.64
N VAL A 548 -40.62 0.21 -8.30
CA VAL A 548 -39.42 0.90 -7.83
C VAL A 548 -38.80 1.74 -8.94
N ARG A 549 -38.75 1.16 -10.14
CA ARG A 549 -38.25 1.85 -11.34
C ARG A 549 -39.14 3.06 -11.67
N ALA A 550 -40.45 2.89 -11.67
CA ALA A 550 -41.39 3.99 -11.93
C ALA A 550 -41.26 5.11 -10.91
N ARG A 551 -41.08 4.77 -9.63
CA ARG A 551 -40.83 5.71 -8.53
C ARG A 551 -39.54 6.50 -8.75
N LEU A 552 -38.45 5.84 -9.14
CA LEU A 552 -37.16 6.47 -9.45
C LEU A 552 -37.27 7.43 -10.65
N VAL A 553 -37.93 6.99 -11.72
CA VAL A 553 -38.17 7.81 -12.90
C VAL A 553 -38.97 9.07 -12.54
N ALA A 554 -40.03 8.94 -11.76
CA ALA A 554 -40.83 10.08 -11.30
C ALA A 554 -40.00 11.07 -10.47
N LEU A 555 -39.10 10.60 -9.60
CA LEU A 555 -38.18 11.43 -8.85
C LEU A 555 -37.18 12.16 -9.75
N ILE A 556 -36.59 11.46 -10.72
CA ILE A 556 -35.65 12.03 -11.68
C ILE A 556 -36.31 13.15 -12.48
N GLU A 557 -37.56 12.94 -12.98
CA GLU A 557 -38.27 13.97 -13.71
C GLU A 557 -38.60 15.19 -12.84
N ARG A 558 -38.90 14.97 -11.55
CA ARG A 558 -39.12 16.06 -10.60
C ARG A 558 -37.87 16.88 -10.30
N LEU A 559 -36.70 16.25 -10.28
CA LEU A 559 -35.41 16.90 -9.99
C LEU A 559 -34.76 17.50 -11.25
N LYS A 560 -35.26 17.19 -12.44
CA LYS A 560 -34.68 17.60 -13.72
C LYS A 560 -34.59 19.13 -13.80
N PRO A 561 -33.42 19.68 -14.11
CA PRO A 561 -33.24 21.11 -14.31
C PRO A 561 -34.11 21.61 -15.46
N THR A 562 -35.00 22.60 -15.20
CA THR A 562 -35.95 23.11 -16.20
C THR A 562 -35.52 24.45 -16.79
N ASP A 563 -34.73 25.22 -16.08
CA ASP A 563 -34.21 26.50 -16.59
C ASP A 563 -32.83 26.36 -17.19
N LEU A 564 -32.49 27.24 -18.07
CA LEU A 564 -31.26 27.21 -18.87
C LEU A 564 -30.01 27.28 -18.00
N PHE A 565 -30.01 28.04 -16.90
CA PHE A 565 -28.85 28.17 -16.01
C PHE A 565 -28.47 26.82 -15.36
N HIS A 566 -29.47 26.12 -14.78
CA HIS A 566 -29.19 24.83 -14.13
C HIS A 566 -28.98 23.70 -15.12
N GLN A 567 -29.58 23.75 -16.31
CA GLN A 567 -29.24 22.85 -17.42
C GLN A 567 -27.78 23.01 -17.85
N ALA A 568 -27.31 24.26 -17.97
CA ALA A 568 -25.92 24.55 -18.27
C ALA A 568 -24.97 24.04 -17.19
N ARG A 569 -25.31 24.23 -15.91
CA ARG A 569 -24.54 23.65 -14.79
C ARG A 569 -24.46 22.12 -14.87
N ALA A 570 -25.57 21.45 -15.15
CA ALA A 570 -25.63 19.99 -15.23
C ALA A 570 -24.77 19.43 -16.38
N VAL A 571 -24.87 20.04 -17.56
CA VAL A 571 -24.27 19.49 -18.79
C VAL A 571 -22.84 20.03 -18.99
N VAL A 572 -22.61 21.33 -18.79
CA VAL A 572 -21.35 21.99 -19.13
C VAL A 572 -20.32 21.87 -18.02
N LEU A 573 -20.72 22.15 -16.76
CA LEU A 573 -19.82 21.94 -15.61
C LEU A 573 -19.64 20.44 -15.35
N GLY A 574 -20.74 19.69 -15.27
CA GLY A 574 -20.78 18.23 -15.28
C GLY A 574 -19.85 17.54 -14.29
N ARG A 575 -19.68 18.13 -13.09
CA ARG A 575 -18.78 17.58 -12.06
C ARG A 575 -19.10 16.12 -11.82
N ASN A 576 -18.12 15.23 -12.02
CA ASN A 576 -18.25 13.79 -11.81
C ASN A 576 -19.33 13.08 -12.65
N SER A 577 -19.73 13.64 -13.83
CA SER A 577 -20.70 13.03 -14.72
C SER A 577 -20.07 12.50 -15.99
N PHE A 578 -20.49 11.30 -16.40
CA PHE A 578 -20.22 10.78 -17.73
C PHE A 578 -21.26 11.32 -18.73
N GLY A 579 -20.97 11.29 -20.00
CA GLY A 579 -21.91 11.79 -21.03
C GLY A 579 -23.32 11.22 -20.92
N TRP A 580 -23.48 9.97 -20.55
CA TRP A 580 -24.76 9.31 -20.36
C TRP A 580 -25.52 9.69 -19.11
N ASP A 581 -24.87 10.28 -18.10
CA ASP A 581 -25.55 10.69 -16.87
C ASP A 581 -26.37 11.97 -17.07
N VAL A 582 -26.05 12.75 -18.09
CA VAL A 582 -26.66 14.05 -18.37
C VAL A 582 -27.55 14.07 -19.63
N THR A 583 -27.50 13.03 -20.46
CA THR A 583 -28.27 12.95 -21.70
C THR A 583 -29.37 11.88 -21.67
N ASP A 584 -30.50 12.15 -22.31
CA ASP A 584 -31.56 11.16 -22.54
C ASP A 584 -31.22 10.30 -23.76
N GLY A 585 -31.43 8.99 -23.69
CA GLY A 585 -31.22 8.04 -24.78
C GLY A 585 -30.96 6.62 -24.30
N ASP A 586 -31.36 5.62 -25.08
CA ASP A 586 -31.22 4.22 -24.72
C ASP A 586 -29.72 3.82 -24.63
N ALA A 587 -29.39 3.06 -23.60
CA ALA A 587 -28.06 2.49 -23.38
C ALA A 587 -27.70 1.36 -24.38
N ASP A 588 -28.66 0.96 -25.23
CA ASP A 588 -28.67 -0.29 -25.94
C ASP A 588 -27.88 -0.30 -27.26
N ASP A 589 -27.27 0.81 -27.65
CA ASP A 589 -26.55 0.93 -28.93
C ASP A 589 -25.15 0.30 -28.94
N GLY A 590 -24.65 -0.24 -27.83
CA GLY A 590 -23.33 -0.88 -27.74
C GLY A 590 -22.13 0.05 -28.03
N ASP A 591 -22.38 1.29 -28.44
CA ASP A 591 -21.34 2.29 -28.74
C ASP A 591 -21.11 3.23 -27.57
N VAL A 592 -20.01 3.01 -26.86
CA VAL A 592 -19.61 3.78 -25.68
C VAL A 592 -19.37 5.27 -25.99
N MET A 593 -19.05 5.63 -27.23
CA MET A 593 -18.76 7.02 -27.63
C MET A 593 -20.02 7.87 -27.85
N LYS A 594 -21.12 7.29 -28.27
CA LYS A 594 -22.38 8.03 -28.56
C LYS A 594 -22.91 8.87 -27.40
N PRO A 595 -22.92 8.42 -26.14
CA PRO A 595 -23.33 9.28 -25.02
C PRO A 595 -22.47 10.51 -24.84
N TYR A 596 -21.15 10.42 -25.05
CA TYR A 596 -20.25 11.55 -24.99
C TYR A 596 -20.52 12.54 -26.12
N GLU A 597 -20.76 12.03 -27.33
CA GLU A 597 -21.10 12.87 -28.50
C GLU A 597 -22.44 13.59 -28.28
N ARG A 598 -23.46 12.90 -27.72
CA ARG A 598 -24.74 13.54 -27.36
C ARG A 598 -24.57 14.63 -26.33
N ALA A 599 -23.80 14.39 -25.27
CA ALA A 599 -23.52 15.37 -24.23
C ALA A 599 -22.74 16.58 -24.77
N SER A 600 -21.78 16.36 -25.66
CA SER A 600 -21.05 17.40 -26.37
C SER A 600 -21.98 18.21 -27.27
N GLN A 601 -22.90 17.57 -27.97
CA GLN A 601 -23.89 18.23 -28.80
C GLN A 601 -24.86 19.06 -27.97
N GLN A 602 -25.35 18.51 -26.85
CA GLN A 602 -26.23 19.23 -25.91
C GLN A 602 -25.52 20.45 -25.28
N ALA A 603 -24.22 20.34 -24.96
CA ALA A 603 -23.44 21.48 -24.49
C ALA A 603 -23.33 22.62 -25.56
N LYS A 604 -23.23 22.26 -26.84
CA LYS A 604 -23.28 23.25 -27.96
C LYS A 604 -24.66 23.89 -28.06
N GLU A 605 -25.73 23.12 -27.96
CA GLU A 605 -27.11 23.64 -28.01
C GLU A 605 -27.37 24.61 -26.82
N ILE A 606 -26.90 24.26 -25.63
CA ILE A 606 -26.93 25.14 -24.45
C ILE A 606 -26.15 26.43 -24.72
N GLY A 607 -24.93 26.33 -25.26
CA GLY A 607 -24.16 27.50 -25.65
C GLY A 607 -24.90 28.38 -26.64
N THR A 608 -25.58 27.78 -27.64
CA THR A 608 -26.41 28.51 -28.60
C THR A 608 -27.61 29.20 -27.93
N ALA A 609 -28.26 28.53 -26.99
CA ALA A 609 -29.36 29.11 -26.21
C ALA A 609 -28.88 30.27 -25.32
N LEU A 610 -27.74 30.11 -24.66
CA LEU A 610 -27.10 31.17 -23.87
C LEU A 610 -26.75 32.40 -24.72
N ALA A 611 -26.42 32.23 -26.00
CA ALA A 611 -26.17 33.36 -26.89
C ALA A 611 -27.38 34.31 -27.02
N HIS A 612 -28.61 33.76 -26.86
CA HIS A 612 -29.86 34.52 -26.99
C HIS A 612 -30.44 34.98 -25.63
N ASP A 613 -29.85 34.61 -24.51
CA ASP A 613 -30.30 34.96 -23.15
C ASP A 613 -29.16 35.66 -22.39
N PRO A 614 -29.04 37.01 -22.50
CA PRO A 614 -27.93 37.76 -21.90
C PRO A 614 -27.82 37.66 -20.39
N GLU A 615 -28.97 37.58 -19.67
CA GLU A 615 -29.00 37.57 -18.20
C GLU A 615 -28.45 36.21 -17.68
N THR A 616 -28.99 35.11 -18.18
CA THR A 616 -28.54 33.77 -17.85
C THR A 616 -27.10 33.52 -18.27
N ARG A 617 -26.73 34.03 -19.48
CA ARG A 617 -25.36 33.92 -19.98
C ARG A 617 -24.36 34.58 -19.07
N ALA A 618 -24.56 35.83 -18.67
CA ALA A 618 -23.63 36.55 -17.82
C ALA A 618 -23.43 35.85 -16.46
N ALA A 619 -24.52 35.38 -15.85
CA ALA A 619 -24.46 34.66 -14.56
C ALA A 619 -23.73 33.32 -14.70
N PHE A 620 -24.04 32.52 -15.73
CA PHE A 620 -23.44 31.22 -15.92
C PHE A 620 -21.96 31.27 -16.34
N ILE A 621 -21.61 32.20 -17.28
CA ILE A 621 -20.23 32.32 -17.73
C ILE A 621 -19.31 32.77 -16.61
N ALA A 622 -19.78 33.65 -15.70
CA ALA A 622 -19.01 34.04 -14.52
C ALA A 622 -18.64 32.84 -13.62
N GLU A 623 -19.56 31.88 -13.45
CA GLU A 623 -19.27 30.62 -12.73
C GLU A 623 -18.34 29.73 -13.54
N LEU A 624 -18.57 29.56 -14.85
CA LEU A 624 -17.82 28.67 -15.70
C LEU A 624 -16.34 29.06 -15.86
N LEU A 625 -16.04 30.35 -15.94
CA LEU A 625 -14.67 30.86 -16.18
C LEU A 625 -13.75 30.70 -14.97
N VAL A 626 -14.30 30.45 -13.78
CA VAL A 626 -13.52 30.16 -12.56
C VAL A 626 -13.50 28.66 -12.18
N GLU A 627 -14.24 27.85 -12.91
CA GLU A 627 -14.24 26.39 -12.68
C GLU A 627 -12.95 25.77 -13.23
N GLN A 628 -12.23 25.01 -12.39
CA GLN A 628 -10.92 24.43 -12.73
C GLN A 628 -10.99 23.33 -13.79
N ASN A 629 -12.04 22.49 -13.75
CA ASN A 629 -12.18 21.33 -14.62
C ASN A 629 -13.60 21.20 -15.23
N PRO A 630 -14.09 22.20 -15.97
CA PRO A 630 -15.40 22.11 -16.60
C PRO A 630 -15.36 21.06 -17.73
N GLN A 631 -16.30 20.14 -17.70
CA GLN A 631 -16.26 18.98 -18.60
C GLN A 631 -16.49 19.32 -20.07
N ARG A 632 -17.39 20.30 -20.36
CA ARG A 632 -17.81 20.62 -21.72
C ARG A 632 -17.85 22.13 -21.99
N ALA A 633 -16.97 22.89 -21.33
CA ALA A 633 -16.86 24.34 -21.57
C ALA A 633 -16.45 24.68 -23.01
N TYR A 634 -15.61 23.83 -23.60
CA TYR A 634 -15.16 24.00 -24.98
C TYR A 634 -16.33 23.89 -25.95
N GLU A 635 -17.18 22.88 -25.81
CA GLU A 635 -18.37 22.68 -26.65
C GLU A 635 -19.40 23.82 -26.43
N CYS A 636 -19.59 24.27 -25.21
CA CYS A 636 -20.43 25.42 -24.90
C CYS A 636 -19.91 26.68 -25.57
N GLY A 637 -18.59 26.88 -25.58
CA GLY A 637 -17.96 27.97 -26.32
C GLY A 637 -18.22 27.95 -27.82
N ILE A 638 -18.18 26.75 -28.42
CA ILE A 638 -18.58 26.55 -29.84
C ILE A 638 -20.03 27.02 -30.00
N GLY A 639 -20.94 26.55 -29.13
CA GLY A 639 -22.36 26.91 -29.21
C GLY A 639 -22.62 28.42 -29.06
N LEU A 640 -21.90 29.08 -28.15
CA LEU A 640 -21.98 30.54 -28.02
C LEU A 640 -21.57 31.28 -29.30
N SER A 641 -20.47 30.86 -29.91
CA SER A 641 -20.07 31.41 -31.21
C SER A 641 -21.14 31.11 -32.27
N ASP A 642 -21.71 29.91 -32.29
CA ASP A 642 -22.70 29.49 -33.27
C ASP A 642 -23.99 30.30 -33.17
N GLY A 643 -24.42 30.66 -31.97
CA GLY A 643 -25.62 31.45 -31.69
C GLY A 643 -25.41 32.97 -31.72
N ALA A 644 -24.18 33.46 -31.78
CA ALA A 644 -23.87 34.86 -31.72
C ALA A 644 -24.35 35.60 -33.02
N ALA A 645 -25.16 36.60 -32.85
CA ALA A 645 -25.58 37.49 -33.95
C ALA A 645 -24.44 38.45 -34.37
N ASP A 646 -23.60 38.82 -33.41
CA ASP A 646 -22.41 39.65 -33.58
C ASP A 646 -21.27 39.02 -32.77
N LEU A 647 -20.25 38.53 -33.50
CA LEU A 647 -19.10 37.86 -32.89
C LEU A 647 -18.23 38.81 -32.05
N ASP A 648 -18.08 40.06 -32.50
CA ASP A 648 -17.29 41.09 -31.78
C ASP A 648 -17.94 41.46 -30.45
N ALA A 649 -19.24 41.77 -30.45
CA ALA A 649 -19.98 42.12 -29.25
C ALA A 649 -19.98 40.96 -28.23
N MET A 650 -20.18 39.74 -28.69
CA MET A 650 -20.14 38.53 -27.83
C MET A 650 -18.74 38.32 -27.25
N TRP A 651 -17.69 38.41 -28.06
CA TRP A 651 -16.32 38.29 -27.58
C TRP A 651 -15.98 39.34 -26.53
N GLN A 652 -16.38 40.60 -26.72
CA GLN A 652 -16.12 41.64 -25.72
C GLN A 652 -16.82 41.36 -24.41
N GLU A 653 -18.06 40.90 -24.42
CA GLU A 653 -18.79 40.51 -23.23
C GLU A 653 -18.08 39.34 -22.49
N LEU A 654 -17.67 38.31 -23.21
CA LEU A 654 -16.93 37.19 -22.63
C LEU A 654 -15.59 37.62 -22.03
N LEU A 655 -14.92 38.54 -22.68
CA LEU A 655 -13.65 39.12 -22.23
C LEU A 655 -13.82 39.96 -20.97
N ASP A 656 -14.87 40.76 -20.89
CA ASP A 656 -15.18 41.57 -19.70
C ASP A 656 -15.45 40.69 -18.48
N ILE A 657 -16.21 39.62 -18.65
CA ILE A 657 -16.47 38.64 -17.57
C ILE A 657 -15.18 37.91 -17.16
N PHE A 658 -14.35 37.49 -18.14
CA PHE A 658 -13.07 36.85 -17.89
C PHE A 658 -12.10 37.73 -17.11
N SER A 659 -12.01 39.01 -17.50
CA SER A 659 -11.13 39.99 -16.86
C SER A 659 -11.59 40.35 -15.44
N ALA A 660 -12.90 40.28 -15.16
CA ALA A 660 -13.46 40.51 -13.83
C ALA A 660 -13.16 39.36 -12.83
N ALA A 661 -12.82 38.14 -13.29
CA ALA A 661 -12.46 37.01 -12.44
C ALA A 661 -11.06 37.20 -11.84
N GLU A 662 -10.81 36.57 -10.66
CA GLU A 662 -9.49 36.56 -10.05
C GLU A 662 -8.47 35.83 -10.94
N ALA A 663 -7.27 36.38 -11.07
CA ALA A 663 -6.26 35.93 -12.02
C ALA A 663 -5.92 34.43 -11.92
N ASP A 664 -5.75 33.94 -10.70
CA ASP A 664 -5.36 32.54 -10.43
C ASP A 664 -6.49 31.52 -10.68
N SER A 665 -7.74 31.98 -10.80
CA SER A 665 -8.90 31.10 -11.05
C SER A 665 -9.38 31.11 -12.50
N ARG A 666 -8.82 31.96 -13.36
CA ARG A 666 -9.28 32.12 -14.76
C ARG A 666 -9.10 30.84 -15.60
N ASN A 667 -10.15 30.45 -16.34
CA ASN A 667 -10.16 29.32 -17.24
C ASN A 667 -10.59 29.73 -18.65
N ALA A 668 -9.67 29.62 -19.61
CA ALA A 668 -9.91 30.02 -20.98
C ALA A 668 -10.57 28.94 -21.87
N THR A 669 -11.01 27.81 -21.31
CA THR A 669 -11.53 26.67 -22.09
C THR A 669 -12.73 27.04 -22.94
N LEU A 670 -13.68 27.80 -22.40
CA LEU A 670 -14.83 28.32 -23.13
C LEU A 670 -14.40 29.23 -24.30
N LEU A 671 -13.47 30.16 -24.03
CA LEU A 671 -12.94 31.08 -25.03
C LEU A 671 -12.26 30.36 -26.19
N GLY A 672 -11.59 29.22 -25.86
CA GLY A 672 -10.99 28.34 -26.88
C GLY A 672 -12.03 27.72 -27.81
N GLY A 673 -13.16 27.27 -27.29
CA GLY A 673 -14.28 26.75 -28.10
C GLY A 673 -14.92 27.86 -28.96
N PHE A 674 -15.09 29.05 -28.40
CA PHE A 674 -15.61 30.19 -29.13
C PHE A 674 -14.73 30.57 -30.32
N ILE A 675 -13.43 30.74 -30.14
CA ILE A 675 -12.45 31.04 -31.18
C ILE A 675 -12.38 29.95 -32.22
N HIS A 676 -12.48 28.66 -31.83
CA HIS A 676 -12.51 27.54 -32.77
C HIS A 676 -13.68 27.68 -33.77
N SER A 677 -14.89 27.85 -33.28
CA SER A 677 -16.08 28.01 -34.12
C SER A 677 -16.08 29.31 -34.88
N ALA A 678 -15.68 30.42 -34.24
CA ALA A 678 -15.56 31.73 -34.91
C ALA A 678 -14.57 31.67 -36.08
N HIS A 679 -13.44 30.96 -35.96
CA HIS A 679 -12.48 30.79 -37.05
C HIS A 679 -13.07 30.05 -38.26
N ALA A 680 -13.92 29.05 -38.02
CA ALA A 680 -14.59 28.34 -39.10
C ALA A 680 -15.62 29.18 -39.82
N LYS A 681 -16.23 30.18 -39.17
CA LYS A 681 -17.22 31.11 -39.73
C LYS A 681 -16.58 32.35 -40.36
N ASP A 682 -15.67 32.96 -39.65
CA ASP A 682 -14.96 34.16 -40.03
C ASP A 682 -13.51 34.09 -39.54
N SER A 683 -12.64 33.57 -40.40
CA SER A 683 -11.22 33.45 -40.06
C SER A 683 -10.52 34.79 -39.90
N ALA A 684 -11.03 35.86 -40.55
CA ALA A 684 -10.46 37.21 -40.42
C ALA A 684 -10.76 37.77 -39.04
N PHE A 685 -11.99 37.65 -38.56
CA PHE A 685 -12.37 38.00 -37.20
C PHE A 685 -11.51 37.24 -36.17
N ALA A 686 -11.43 35.88 -36.24
CA ALA A 686 -10.69 35.07 -35.27
C ALA A 686 -9.19 35.44 -35.25
N ASN A 687 -8.59 35.68 -36.42
CA ASN A 687 -7.20 36.11 -36.51
C ASN A 687 -6.99 37.51 -35.93
N ALA A 688 -7.87 38.46 -36.19
CA ALA A 688 -7.82 39.82 -35.61
C ALA A 688 -7.97 39.75 -34.07
N THR A 689 -8.88 38.93 -33.56
CA THR A 689 -9.09 38.67 -32.15
C THR A 689 -7.82 38.12 -31.49
N LEU A 690 -7.23 37.07 -32.07
CA LEU A 690 -5.97 36.47 -31.55
C LEU A 690 -4.80 37.48 -31.59
N GLU A 691 -4.75 38.43 -32.54
CA GLU A 691 -3.77 39.51 -32.52
C GLU A 691 -3.99 40.47 -31.34
N ASN A 692 -5.26 40.80 -31.07
CA ASN A 692 -5.61 41.71 -29.96
C ASN A 692 -5.37 41.06 -28.59
N VAL A 693 -5.44 39.73 -28.45
CA VAL A 693 -5.12 38.99 -27.21
C VAL A 693 -3.72 39.34 -26.69
N ILE A 694 -2.75 39.58 -27.59
CA ILE A 694 -1.37 39.95 -27.19
C ILE A 694 -1.35 41.26 -26.37
N GLN A 695 -2.30 42.15 -26.60
CA GLN A 695 -2.39 43.47 -25.96
C GLN A 695 -3.18 43.41 -24.64
N ASN A 696 -3.93 42.37 -24.40
CA ASN A 696 -4.77 42.24 -23.22
C ASN A 696 -4.00 41.58 -22.08
N PRO A 697 -3.73 42.29 -20.97
CA PRO A 697 -2.92 41.74 -19.87
C PRO A 697 -3.57 40.57 -19.16
N ASP A 698 -4.90 40.47 -19.17
CA ASP A 698 -5.66 39.43 -18.48
C ASP A 698 -5.69 38.11 -19.26
N LEU A 699 -5.63 38.19 -20.61
CA LEU A 699 -5.79 37.08 -21.52
C LEU A 699 -4.51 36.64 -22.23
N ALA A 700 -3.48 37.48 -22.24
CA ALA A 700 -2.24 37.23 -22.98
C ALA A 700 -1.59 35.88 -22.66
N ALA A 701 -1.58 35.47 -21.40
CA ALA A 701 -1.05 34.18 -20.97
C ALA A 701 -1.81 32.97 -21.58
N SER A 702 -3.08 33.16 -21.96
CA SER A 702 -3.90 32.13 -22.61
C SER A 702 -3.72 32.09 -24.13
N LEU A 703 -2.96 32.99 -24.73
CA LEU A 703 -2.77 33.03 -26.18
C LEU A 703 -2.29 31.71 -26.79
N PRO A 704 -1.29 31.02 -26.24
CA PRO A 704 -0.88 29.73 -26.80
C PRO A 704 -2.00 28.70 -26.81
N TYR A 705 -2.82 28.65 -25.75
CA TYR A 705 -3.98 27.77 -25.67
C TYR A 705 -5.03 28.13 -26.75
N LEU A 706 -5.37 29.41 -26.92
CA LEU A 706 -6.33 29.87 -27.92
C LEU A 706 -5.82 29.61 -29.36
N GLN A 707 -4.55 29.88 -29.62
CA GLN A 707 -3.92 29.60 -30.92
C GLN A 707 -3.90 28.09 -31.24
N ALA A 708 -3.79 27.24 -30.24
CA ALA A 708 -3.83 25.79 -30.43
C ALA A 708 -5.22 25.25 -30.85
N ARG A 709 -6.27 26.09 -30.75
CA ARG A 709 -7.66 25.77 -31.18
C ARG A 709 -7.93 26.03 -32.64
N VAL A 710 -7.01 26.73 -33.29
CA VAL A 710 -7.03 27.00 -34.74
C VAL A 710 -5.74 26.46 -35.38
N ALA A 711 -5.64 26.49 -36.68
CA ALA A 711 -4.41 26.07 -37.36
C ALA A 711 -3.22 26.93 -36.91
N ILE A 712 -2.10 26.27 -36.52
CA ILE A 712 -0.85 26.94 -36.16
C ILE A 712 -0.03 27.08 -37.44
N ASP A 713 -0.46 28.00 -38.30
CA ASP A 713 0.20 28.34 -39.55
C ASP A 713 1.34 29.35 -39.34
N THR A 714 1.93 29.85 -40.44
CA THR A 714 3.00 30.86 -40.39
C THR A 714 2.57 32.13 -39.63
N GLN A 715 1.30 32.56 -39.76
CA GLN A 715 0.79 33.73 -39.06
C GLN A 715 0.61 33.45 -37.58
N GLY A 716 0.07 32.33 -37.23
CA GLY A 716 -0.07 31.90 -35.83
C GLY A 716 1.28 31.76 -35.12
N ILE A 717 2.29 31.20 -35.78
CA ILE A 717 3.66 31.16 -35.27
C ILE A 717 4.24 32.55 -35.08
N ALA A 718 4.07 33.44 -36.08
CA ALA A 718 4.58 34.83 -35.97
C ALA A 718 3.91 35.56 -34.81
N ARG A 719 2.61 35.30 -34.55
CA ARG A 719 1.85 35.85 -33.43
C ARG A 719 2.40 35.41 -32.08
N LEU A 720 2.60 34.08 -31.91
CA LEU A 720 3.18 33.51 -30.68
C LEU A 720 4.57 34.07 -30.42
N ARG A 721 5.41 34.19 -31.43
CA ARG A 721 6.76 34.77 -31.31
C ARG A 721 6.73 36.24 -30.87
N ARG A 722 5.84 37.08 -31.45
CA ARG A 722 5.65 38.45 -30.99
C ARG A 722 5.20 38.56 -29.54
N ALA A 723 4.37 37.60 -29.08
CA ALA A 723 3.96 37.56 -27.67
C ALA A 723 5.11 37.20 -26.75
N ILE A 724 6.01 36.32 -27.17
CA ILE A 724 7.27 36.02 -26.46
C ILE A 724 8.15 37.28 -26.39
N GLU A 725 8.36 37.95 -27.52
CA GLU A 725 9.18 39.17 -27.61
C GLU A 725 8.69 40.28 -26.66
N ARG A 726 7.38 40.35 -26.40
CA ARG A 726 6.78 41.30 -25.45
C ARG A 726 6.96 40.89 -23.98
N GLY A 727 7.41 39.69 -23.70
CA GLY A 727 7.60 39.20 -22.35
C GLY A 727 6.32 38.92 -21.55
N VAL A 728 5.18 38.74 -22.25
CA VAL A 728 3.87 38.44 -21.60
C VAL A 728 3.60 36.97 -21.41
N LEU A 729 4.47 36.07 -21.89
CA LEU A 729 4.32 34.60 -21.85
C LEU A 729 5.42 33.96 -21.02
N SER A 730 5.05 32.98 -20.23
CA SER A 730 5.93 32.02 -19.61
C SER A 730 6.03 30.72 -20.44
N ALA A 731 7.03 29.90 -20.19
CA ALA A 731 7.17 28.62 -20.88
C ALA A 731 5.95 27.72 -20.66
N ARG A 732 5.36 27.72 -19.46
CA ARG A 732 4.19 26.90 -19.11
C ARG A 732 2.97 27.17 -19.99
N ASP A 733 2.79 28.37 -20.44
CA ASP A 733 1.65 28.79 -21.29
C ASP A 733 1.65 28.03 -22.62
N PHE A 734 2.83 27.57 -23.09
CA PHE A 734 2.99 26.79 -24.31
C PHE A 734 2.69 25.31 -24.17
N GLN A 735 2.40 24.78 -22.96
CA GLN A 735 2.13 23.37 -22.76
C GLN A 735 0.93 22.87 -23.58
N SER A 736 -0.05 23.72 -23.84
CA SER A 736 -1.21 23.44 -24.68
C SER A 736 -0.87 23.25 -26.17
N ILE A 737 0.20 23.88 -26.65
CA ILE A 737 0.66 23.77 -28.05
C ILE A 737 1.07 22.35 -28.39
N ALA A 738 1.64 21.61 -27.44
CA ALA A 738 2.00 20.20 -27.65
C ALA A 738 0.79 19.32 -28.04
N ASN A 739 -0.42 19.67 -27.57
CA ASN A 739 -1.67 18.96 -27.87
C ASN A 739 -2.45 19.60 -29.05
N GLY A 740 -1.94 20.69 -29.62
CA GLY A 740 -2.55 21.41 -30.71
C GLY A 740 -2.20 20.88 -32.11
N SER A 741 -2.67 21.59 -33.14
CA SER A 741 -2.49 21.28 -34.58
C SER A 741 -1.09 21.69 -35.10
N VAL A 742 -0.01 21.33 -34.39
CA VAL A 742 1.37 21.68 -34.79
C VAL A 742 1.84 20.90 -36.03
N GLY A 743 1.16 19.80 -36.39
CA GLY A 743 1.55 18.93 -37.51
C GLY A 743 1.43 19.60 -38.89
N GLU A 744 0.66 20.69 -39.01
CA GLU A 744 0.48 21.47 -40.23
C GLU A 744 1.38 22.72 -40.29
N SER A 745 2.13 22.97 -39.21
CA SER A 745 3.05 24.12 -39.14
C SER A 745 4.22 23.94 -40.10
N PRO A 746 4.64 25.01 -40.82
CA PRO A 746 5.87 24.95 -41.62
C PRO A 746 7.06 24.69 -40.72
N PRO A 747 7.88 23.61 -41.00
CA PRO A 747 8.94 23.17 -40.12
C PRO A 747 9.95 24.26 -39.74
N ASP A 748 10.31 25.12 -40.65
CA ASP A 748 11.27 26.21 -40.39
C ASP A 748 10.70 27.25 -39.43
N ALA A 749 9.43 27.64 -39.61
CA ALA A 749 8.75 28.57 -38.73
C ALA A 749 8.55 27.96 -37.31
N LEU A 750 8.15 26.68 -37.26
CA LEU A 750 8.03 25.94 -36.00
C LEU A 750 9.39 25.88 -35.29
N GLY A 751 10.47 25.61 -36.01
CA GLY A 751 11.82 25.57 -35.45
C GLY A 751 12.21 26.89 -34.77
N LEU A 752 11.87 28.05 -35.40
CA LEU A 752 12.08 29.36 -34.79
C LEU A 752 11.26 29.56 -33.50
N LEU A 753 9.99 29.14 -33.50
CA LEU A 753 9.15 29.22 -32.30
C LEU A 753 9.71 28.34 -31.16
N LEU A 754 10.13 27.11 -31.46
CA LEU A 754 10.73 26.22 -30.47
C LEU A 754 12.02 26.79 -29.87
N THR A 755 12.84 27.46 -30.70
CA THR A 755 14.04 28.14 -30.22
C THR A 755 13.66 29.31 -29.27
N ASP A 756 12.66 30.09 -29.62
CA ASP A 756 12.19 31.22 -28.79
C ASP A 756 11.60 30.71 -27.45
N ILE A 757 10.77 29.65 -27.48
CA ILE A 757 10.26 29.00 -26.27
C ILE A 757 11.43 28.48 -25.42
N GLY A 758 12.41 27.79 -26.03
CA GLY A 758 13.58 27.28 -25.36
C GLY A 758 14.44 28.37 -24.69
N ASN A 759 14.30 29.64 -25.10
CA ASN A 759 14.98 30.76 -24.45
C ASN A 759 14.24 31.34 -23.24
N LEU A 760 13.00 30.96 -22.99
CA LEU A 760 12.28 31.28 -21.78
C LEU A 760 12.82 30.46 -20.58
N ALA A 761 12.61 30.96 -19.37
CA ALA A 761 12.90 30.20 -18.16
C ALA A 761 12.10 28.87 -18.15
N ASP A 762 12.75 27.74 -17.91
CA ASP A 762 12.19 26.40 -17.97
C ASP A 762 11.55 26.01 -19.33
N GLY A 763 11.93 26.71 -20.39
CA GLY A 763 11.31 26.56 -21.72
C GLY A 763 11.84 25.40 -22.55
N VAL A 764 13.03 24.90 -22.23
CA VAL A 764 13.69 23.82 -22.99
C VAL A 764 12.85 22.54 -22.96
N GLU A 765 12.34 22.14 -21.79
CA GLU A 765 11.52 20.95 -21.60
C GLU A 765 10.20 21.05 -22.38
N ILE A 766 9.55 22.22 -22.34
CA ILE A 766 8.32 22.47 -23.07
C ILE A 766 8.56 22.41 -24.59
N ALA A 767 9.62 23.04 -25.08
CA ALA A 767 9.99 22.97 -26.48
C ALA A 767 10.29 21.53 -26.96
N LEU A 768 10.96 20.73 -26.11
CA LEU A 768 11.23 19.31 -26.38
C LEU A 768 9.94 18.47 -26.35
N ASP A 769 8.98 18.75 -25.47
CA ASP A 769 7.68 18.05 -25.46
C ASP A 769 6.85 18.36 -26.71
N ILE A 770 6.81 19.62 -27.17
CA ILE A 770 6.17 20.00 -28.42
C ILE A 770 6.82 19.26 -29.61
N LEU A 771 8.15 19.24 -29.66
CA LEU A 771 8.91 18.59 -30.71
C LEU A 771 8.71 17.05 -30.70
N HIS A 772 8.67 16.44 -29.51
CA HIS A 772 8.36 15.04 -29.33
C HIS A 772 7.02 14.69 -29.98
N ARG A 773 5.97 15.44 -29.66
CA ARG A 773 4.62 15.19 -30.20
C ARG A 773 4.54 15.42 -31.72
N HIS A 774 5.29 16.39 -32.24
CA HIS A 774 5.43 16.57 -33.68
C HIS A 774 6.09 15.36 -34.33
N PHE A 775 7.23 14.86 -33.84
CA PHE A 775 7.89 13.67 -34.36
C PHE A 775 7.05 12.39 -34.20
N TYR A 776 6.31 12.25 -33.09
CA TYR A 776 5.39 11.12 -32.90
C TYR A 776 4.30 11.10 -33.98
N ARG A 777 3.73 12.25 -34.33
CA ARG A 777 2.75 12.41 -35.40
C ARG A 777 3.38 12.10 -36.78
N ASP A 778 4.54 12.68 -37.11
CA ASP A 778 5.26 12.38 -38.32
C ASP A 778 5.48 10.89 -38.52
N ARG A 779 5.90 10.20 -37.45
CA ARG A 779 6.09 8.75 -37.46
C ARG A 779 4.77 7.99 -37.73
N LYS A 780 3.68 8.42 -37.11
CA LYS A 780 2.34 7.82 -37.28
C LYS A 780 1.84 7.99 -38.70
N GLU A 781 2.14 9.11 -39.33
CA GLU A 781 1.74 9.46 -40.68
C GLU A 781 2.77 9.06 -41.75
N GLY A 782 3.86 8.42 -41.36
CA GLY A 782 4.93 7.97 -42.28
C GLY A 782 5.78 9.09 -42.87
N ARG A 783 5.73 10.31 -42.28
CA ARG A 783 6.53 11.46 -42.75
C ARG A 783 7.95 11.38 -42.20
N GLN A 784 8.91 11.87 -42.98
CA GLN A 784 10.27 12.03 -42.53
C GLN A 784 10.45 13.32 -41.71
N PRO A 785 11.13 13.31 -40.57
CA PRO A 785 11.41 14.50 -39.80
C PRO A 785 12.17 15.55 -40.62
N ALA A 786 11.74 16.82 -40.54
CA ALA A 786 12.37 17.92 -41.26
C ALA A 786 13.79 18.21 -40.72
N PRO A 787 14.80 18.42 -41.61
CA PRO A 787 16.17 18.71 -41.18
C PRO A 787 16.32 19.94 -40.29
N SER A 788 15.49 20.97 -40.49
CA SER A 788 15.45 22.15 -39.60
C SER A 788 15.01 21.83 -38.18
N LEU A 789 14.00 21.00 -38.02
CA LEU A 789 13.53 20.55 -36.69
C LEU A 789 14.53 19.62 -35.99
N ILE A 790 15.23 18.78 -36.77
CA ILE A 790 16.34 17.99 -36.24
C ILE A 790 17.46 18.90 -35.69
N ALA A 791 17.80 19.96 -36.40
CA ALA A 791 18.83 20.90 -35.96
C ALA A 791 18.42 21.62 -34.66
N VAL A 792 17.17 22.12 -34.59
CA VAL A 792 16.63 22.75 -33.39
C VAL A 792 16.55 21.75 -32.22
N GLY A 793 16.13 20.51 -32.49
CA GLY A 793 16.08 19.46 -31.48
C GLY A 793 17.45 19.16 -30.88
N ARG A 794 18.51 19.14 -31.69
CA ARG A 794 19.91 19.02 -31.21
C ARG A 794 20.31 20.17 -30.29
N GLU A 795 19.98 21.40 -30.68
CA GLU A 795 20.28 22.58 -29.86
C GLU A 795 19.56 22.54 -28.53
N LEU A 796 18.27 22.21 -28.51
CA LEU A 796 17.49 22.08 -27.28
C LEU A 796 18.02 20.94 -26.39
N LEU A 797 18.35 19.79 -26.93
CA LEU A 797 18.93 18.67 -26.19
C LEU A 797 20.26 19.04 -25.51
N LEU A 798 21.08 19.87 -26.18
CA LEU A 798 22.33 20.37 -25.58
C LEU A 798 22.10 21.37 -24.44
N ARG A 799 20.91 21.92 -24.31
CA ARG A 799 20.51 22.87 -23.26
C ARG A 799 19.71 22.21 -22.15
N ALA A 800 19.21 20.98 -22.37
CA ALA A 800 18.43 20.26 -21.39
C ALA A 800 19.21 19.98 -20.10
N ASP A 801 18.55 20.08 -18.95
CA ASP A 801 19.12 19.76 -17.63
C ASP A 801 18.78 18.35 -17.22
N PHE A 802 19.70 17.43 -17.46
CA PHE A 802 19.57 16.02 -17.07
C PHE A 802 19.81 15.74 -15.57
N GLY A 803 20.11 16.78 -14.78
CA GLY A 803 20.34 16.68 -13.33
C GLY A 803 19.09 16.94 -12.45
N LYS A 804 18.05 17.52 -13.00
CA LYS A 804 16.80 17.83 -12.26
C LYS A 804 15.83 16.65 -12.30
N LYS A 805 15.39 16.16 -11.14
CA LYS A 805 14.41 15.05 -11.01
C LYS A 805 13.03 15.39 -11.59
N GLU A 806 12.62 16.64 -11.54
CA GLU A 806 11.26 17.08 -11.86
C GLU A 806 11.07 17.46 -13.33
N SER A 807 12.15 17.71 -14.07
CA SER A 807 12.09 18.22 -15.44
C SER A 807 12.13 17.14 -16.52
N LEU A 808 12.44 15.89 -16.18
CA LEU A 808 12.61 14.82 -17.15
C LEU A 808 11.32 14.03 -17.38
N ARG A 809 10.52 14.44 -18.34
CA ARG A 809 9.52 13.54 -18.96
C ARG A 809 10.27 12.55 -19.86
N ASP A 810 10.82 11.51 -19.23
CA ASP A 810 11.73 10.52 -19.79
C ASP A 810 11.25 9.94 -21.15
N PHE A 811 9.94 9.71 -21.29
CA PHE A 811 9.37 9.15 -22.52
C PHE A 811 9.44 10.12 -23.73
N GLY A 812 9.26 11.43 -23.54
CA GLY A 812 9.37 12.43 -24.62
C GLY A 812 10.79 12.57 -25.13
N LEU A 813 11.75 12.67 -24.23
CA LEU A 813 13.18 12.79 -24.54
C LEU A 813 13.72 11.60 -25.33
N HIS A 814 13.25 10.38 -25.02
CA HIS A 814 13.62 9.18 -25.77
C HIS A 814 13.40 9.34 -27.29
N THR A 815 12.22 9.81 -27.70
CA THR A 815 11.90 9.99 -29.13
C THR A 815 12.75 11.07 -29.78
N VAL A 816 12.94 12.21 -29.10
CA VAL A 816 13.73 13.34 -29.63
C VAL A 816 15.19 12.93 -29.81
N ILE A 817 15.77 12.21 -28.83
CA ILE A 817 17.15 11.71 -28.94
C ILE A 817 17.28 10.75 -30.13
N GLN A 818 16.35 9.80 -30.28
CA GLN A 818 16.41 8.85 -31.39
C GLN A 818 16.32 9.54 -32.76
N VAL A 819 15.42 10.52 -32.92
CA VAL A 819 15.24 11.21 -34.20
C VAL A 819 16.40 12.16 -34.48
N CYS A 820 16.78 12.97 -33.50
CA CYS A 820 17.75 14.05 -33.71
C CYS A 820 19.21 13.55 -33.76
N CYS A 821 19.51 12.46 -33.05
CA CYS A 821 20.87 11.96 -32.95
C CYS A 821 21.19 10.79 -33.89
N ALA A 822 20.24 10.16 -34.59
CA ALA A 822 20.48 9.00 -35.44
C ALA A 822 21.21 9.30 -36.76
N GLY A 823 21.21 10.53 -37.26
CA GLY A 823 21.74 10.91 -38.55
C GLY A 823 23.11 11.61 -38.48
N PRO A 824 23.69 12.00 -39.63
CA PRO A 824 24.93 12.73 -39.70
C PRO A 824 24.96 13.98 -38.82
N GLY A 825 26.01 14.16 -38.03
CA GLY A 825 26.14 15.24 -37.04
C GLY A 825 25.44 14.96 -35.70
N GLY A 826 24.68 13.88 -35.54
CA GLY A 826 24.06 13.48 -34.30
C GLY A 826 25.03 12.92 -33.25
N GLU A 827 26.17 12.35 -33.73
CA GLU A 827 27.19 11.77 -32.86
C GLU A 827 27.77 12.78 -31.87
N ALA A 828 28.14 13.97 -32.34
CA ALA A 828 28.69 15.02 -31.48
C ALA A 828 27.67 15.49 -30.42
N THR A 829 26.41 15.65 -30.82
CA THR A 829 25.31 16.00 -29.92
C THR A 829 25.12 14.92 -28.85
N LEU A 830 25.09 13.66 -29.27
CA LEU A 830 24.91 12.55 -28.33
C LEU A 830 26.09 12.41 -27.35
N GLN A 831 27.31 12.64 -27.82
CA GLN A 831 28.52 12.62 -26.99
C GLN A 831 28.43 13.68 -25.87
N GLU A 832 27.98 14.89 -26.21
CA GLU A 832 27.78 15.96 -25.22
C GLU A 832 26.63 15.64 -24.25
N ILE A 833 25.51 15.12 -24.74
CA ILE A 833 24.39 14.66 -23.88
C ILE A 833 24.87 13.61 -22.90
N CYS A 834 25.62 12.62 -23.35
CA CYS A 834 26.19 11.59 -22.47
C CYS A 834 27.12 12.18 -21.41
N ALA A 835 27.94 13.17 -21.78
CA ALA A 835 28.81 13.87 -20.84
C ALA A 835 28.02 14.60 -19.75
N ARG A 836 26.93 15.27 -20.13
CA ARG A 836 26.03 15.98 -19.16
C ARG A 836 25.26 15.04 -18.27
N ILE A 837 24.71 13.95 -18.80
CA ILE A 837 24.06 12.91 -17.98
C ILE A 837 25.05 12.36 -16.97
N ARG A 838 26.30 12.09 -17.39
CA ARG A 838 27.34 11.61 -16.50
C ARG A 838 27.67 12.62 -15.40
N ALA A 839 27.80 13.90 -15.74
CA ALA A 839 28.05 14.95 -14.76
C ALA A 839 26.90 15.05 -13.74
N GLY A 840 25.66 14.94 -14.20
CA GLY A 840 24.47 14.88 -13.34
C GLY A 840 24.48 13.67 -12.39
N LEU A 841 24.91 12.49 -12.88
CA LEU A 841 25.04 11.28 -12.06
C LEU A 841 26.15 11.40 -10.98
N GLU A 842 27.12 12.26 -11.16
CA GLU A 842 28.16 12.51 -10.16
C GLU A 842 27.72 13.48 -9.05
N THR A 843 26.80 14.37 -9.32
CA THR A 843 26.35 15.44 -8.42
C THR A 843 25.07 15.12 -7.69
N VAL A 844 24.11 14.44 -8.32
CA VAL A 844 22.77 14.16 -7.80
C VAL A 844 22.50 12.66 -7.84
N TYR A 845 21.78 12.14 -6.87
CA TYR A 845 21.29 10.77 -6.89
C TYR A 845 20.14 10.66 -7.91
N LEU A 846 20.46 10.23 -9.14
CA LEU A 846 19.48 9.90 -10.16
C LEU A 846 19.25 8.39 -10.16
N SER A 847 17.98 7.98 -10.17
CA SER A 847 17.62 6.56 -10.28
C SER A 847 17.38 6.14 -11.73
N SER A 848 17.46 4.85 -12.01
CA SER A 848 17.07 4.27 -13.31
C SER A 848 15.62 4.59 -13.69
N TYR A 849 14.77 4.88 -12.72
CA TYR A 849 13.39 5.33 -12.94
C TYR A 849 13.32 6.66 -13.70
N HIS A 850 14.25 7.59 -13.40
CA HIS A 850 14.27 8.92 -14.01
C HIS A 850 14.98 8.97 -15.37
N LEU A 851 15.86 8.03 -15.66
CA LEU A 851 16.70 8.04 -16.86
C LEU A 851 16.59 6.79 -17.73
N GLY A 852 15.73 5.84 -17.38
CA GLY A 852 15.68 4.54 -18.03
C GLY A 852 15.44 4.60 -19.54
N TYR A 853 14.49 5.40 -19.98
CA TYR A 853 14.18 5.58 -21.41
C TYR A 853 15.23 6.41 -22.13
N VAL A 854 15.76 7.45 -21.49
CA VAL A 854 16.84 8.28 -22.06
C VAL A 854 18.09 7.44 -22.29
N LEU A 855 18.52 6.65 -21.30
CA LEU A 855 19.69 5.76 -21.45
C LEU A 855 19.45 4.71 -22.53
N LYS A 856 18.26 4.10 -22.59
CA LYS A 856 17.91 3.17 -23.67
C LYS A 856 18.00 3.83 -25.06
N ALA A 857 17.49 5.06 -25.18
CA ALA A 857 17.58 5.80 -26.44
C ALA A 857 19.04 6.04 -26.86
N VAL A 858 19.88 6.46 -25.92
CA VAL A 858 21.31 6.72 -26.14
C VAL A 858 22.04 5.46 -26.57
N PHE A 859 21.88 4.35 -25.86
CA PHE A 859 22.53 3.07 -26.20
C PHE A 859 22.04 2.48 -27.53
N LYS A 860 20.74 2.67 -27.84
CA LYS A 860 20.17 2.21 -29.11
C LYS A 860 20.64 3.04 -30.31
N THR A 861 20.79 4.38 -30.13
CA THR A 861 21.10 5.28 -31.23
C THR A 861 22.56 5.22 -31.64
N HIS A 862 23.50 5.27 -30.69
CA HIS A 862 24.94 5.17 -30.90
C HIS A 862 25.61 4.36 -29.78
N PRO A 863 25.51 3.03 -29.84
CA PRO A 863 25.99 2.14 -28.77
C PRO A 863 27.47 2.34 -28.43
N LEU A 864 28.34 2.56 -29.39
CA LEU A 864 29.78 2.73 -29.15
C LEU A 864 30.07 4.01 -28.36
N ILE A 865 29.37 5.11 -28.64
CA ILE A 865 29.50 6.37 -27.89
C ILE A 865 29.00 6.15 -26.46
N ALA A 866 27.83 5.52 -26.28
CA ALA A 866 27.25 5.24 -24.99
C ALA A 866 28.17 4.35 -24.13
N LEU A 867 28.65 3.24 -24.69
CA LEU A 867 29.59 2.35 -24.02
C LEU A 867 30.87 3.07 -23.58
N ASN A 868 31.45 3.91 -24.45
CA ASN A 868 32.64 4.69 -24.12
C ASN A 868 32.38 5.73 -23.00
N GLN A 869 31.25 6.41 -23.04
CA GLN A 869 30.94 7.48 -22.09
C GLN A 869 30.51 6.97 -20.72
N PHE A 870 29.84 5.83 -20.65
CA PHE A 870 29.26 5.32 -19.40
C PHE A 870 30.00 4.16 -18.77
N LEU A 871 30.69 3.32 -19.55
CA LEU A 871 31.39 2.16 -19.02
C LEU A 871 32.91 2.41 -18.82
N LEU A 872 33.58 3.18 -19.68
CA LEU A 872 35.01 3.44 -19.53
C LEU A 872 35.37 4.29 -18.31
N PRO A 873 34.66 5.36 -17.93
CA PRO A 873 34.95 6.15 -16.75
C PRO A 873 34.56 5.40 -15.47
N LYS A 874 35.32 5.64 -14.41
CA LYS A 874 35.00 5.10 -13.08
C LYS A 874 33.81 5.88 -12.47
N LEU A 875 32.59 5.34 -12.59
CA LEU A 875 31.42 5.87 -11.93
C LEU A 875 31.38 5.52 -10.44
N ARG A 876 30.69 6.34 -9.63
CA ARG A 876 30.42 6.02 -8.23
C ARG A 876 29.67 4.69 -8.11
N PRO A 877 29.91 3.86 -7.07
CA PRO A 877 29.27 2.54 -6.95
C PRO A 877 27.74 2.57 -7.04
N GLY A 878 27.09 3.62 -6.50
CA GLY A 878 25.64 3.79 -6.60
C GLY A 878 25.14 4.02 -8.02
N ASN A 879 25.93 4.70 -8.87
CA ASN A 879 25.55 5.03 -10.25
C ASN A 879 25.83 3.89 -11.23
N ARG A 880 26.73 2.96 -10.92
CA ARG A 880 26.91 1.72 -11.69
C ARG A 880 25.66 0.85 -11.68
N ARG A 881 24.84 0.94 -10.63
CA ARG A 881 23.57 0.21 -10.52
C ARG A 881 22.55 0.60 -11.60
N LEU A 882 22.66 1.78 -12.21
CA LEU A 882 21.82 2.20 -13.34
C LEU A 882 21.96 1.28 -14.55
N PHE A 883 23.15 0.70 -14.75
CA PHE A 883 23.44 -0.20 -15.86
C PHE A 883 23.17 -1.66 -15.55
N GLN A 884 22.86 -1.96 -14.29
CA GLN A 884 22.54 -3.31 -13.84
C GLN A 884 21.03 -3.60 -13.79
N GLY A 885 20.18 -2.66 -14.19
CA GLY A 885 18.72 -2.77 -14.26
C GLY A 885 17.96 -2.16 -13.08
N GLY A 886 16.81 -1.57 -13.37
CA GLY A 886 15.82 -1.05 -12.44
C GLY A 886 14.48 -1.73 -12.63
N PHE A 887 13.49 -1.38 -11.82
CA PHE A 887 12.15 -1.96 -11.86
C PHE A 887 11.55 -2.00 -13.27
N GLY A 888 11.25 -3.19 -13.77
CA GLY A 888 10.40 -3.44 -14.94
C GLY A 888 11.02 -3.30 -16.33
N SER A 889 12.20 -2.71 -16.50
CA SER A 889 12.87 -2.60 -17.81
C SER A 889 14.28 -3.17 -17.75
N GLY A 890 14.67 -3.96 -18.74
CA GLY A 890 16.06 -4.47 -18.89
C GLY A 890 17.14 -3.37 -18.80
N THR A 891 18.41 -3.74 -18.79
CA THR A 891 19.48 -2.74 -18.76
C THR A 891 19.64 -2.08 -20.13
N PRO A 892 20.11 -0.84 -20.22
CA PRO A 892 20.40 -0.21 -21.51
C PRO A 892 21.43 -1.00 -22.35
N VAL A 893 22.33 -1.75 -21.70
CA VAL A 893 23.37 -2.56 -22.37
C VAL A 893 22.76 -3.82 -23.00
N GLU A 894 21.65 -4.35 -22.49
CA GLU A 894 20.96 -5.52 -23.09
C GLU A 894 20.36 -5.19 -24.45
N ASP A 895 20.02 -3.93 -24.71
CA ASP A 895 19.49 -3.48 -26.00
C ASP A 895 20.59 -3.33 -27.09
N VAL A 896 21.86 -3.48 -26.72
CA VAL A 896 22.98 -3.45 -27.64
C VAL A 896 23.28 -4.89 -28.15
N GLY A 897 23.27 -5.11 -29.42
CA GLY A 897 23.55 -6.45 -30.00
C GLY A 897 24.91 -7.00 -29.60
N VAL A 898 25.00 -8.32 -29.44
CA VAL A 898 26.25 -9.05 -29.06
C VAL A 898 27.44 -8.69 -29.94
N GLU A 899 27.26 -8.63 -31.28
CA GLU A 899 28.31 -8.26 -32.22
C GLU A 899 28.93 -6.90 -31.88
N THR A 900 28.11 -5.89 -31.56
CA THR A 900 28.58 -4.55 -31.23
C THR A 900 29.32 -4.53 -29.89
N LEU A 901 28.83 -5.28 -28.91
CA LEU A 901 29.49 -5.41 -27.61
C LEU A 901 30.86 -6.07 -27.74
N VAL A 902 30.96 -7.14 -28.53
CA VAL A 902 32.21 -7.85 -28.81
C VAL A 902 33.18 -6.98 -29.58
N GLN A 903 32.72 -6.28 -30.65
CA GLN A 903 33.55 -5.32 -31.39
C GLN A 903 34.10 -4.23 -30.46
N TRP A 904 33.27 -3.67 -29.61
CA TRP A 904 33.69 -2.66 -28.64
C TRP A 904 34.71 -3.22 -27.64
N ALA A 905 34.48 -4.43 -27.13
CA ALA A 905 35.36 -5.04 -26.14
C ALA A 905 36.74 -5.40 -26.74
N ASN A 906 36.79 -5.85 -28.01
CA ASN A 906 38.00 -6.23 -28.71
C ASN A 906 38.96 -5.06 -29.00
N ILE A 907 38.53 -3.80 -28.85
CA ILE A 907 39.45 -2.64 -28.99
C ILE A 907 40.48 -2.61 -27.85
N ASP A 908 40.05 -2.99 -26.63
CA ASP A 908 40.91 -3.11 -25.44
C ASP A 908 40.38 -4.25 -24.56
N PRO A 909 40.73 -5.50 -24.92
CA PRO A 909 40.13 -6.67 -24.28
C PRO A 909 40.39 -6.75 -22.78
N VAL A 910 41.54 -6.33 -22.31
CA VAL A 910 41.95 -6.41 -20.93
C VAL A 910 41.10 -5.48 -20.04
N ARG A 911 40.72 -4.33 -20.56
CA ARG A 911 39.95 -3.33 -19.81
C ARG A 911 38.43 -3.46 -20.02
N ARG A 912 37.99 -3.78 -21.24
CA ARG A 912 36.58 -3.63 -21.64
C ARG A 912 35.73 -4.87 -21.38
N TYR A 913 36.27 -6.09 -21.51
CA TYR A 913 35.53 -7.29 -21.13
C TYR A 913 35.13 -7.32 -19.64
N PRO A 914 36.00 -6.97 -18.69
CA PRO A 914 35.61 -6.87 -17.29
C PRO A 914 34.47 -5.87 -17.06
N LEU A 915 34.48 -4.71 -17.77
CA LEU A 915 33.43 -3.71 -17.69
C LEU A 915 32.07 -4.21 -18.21
N LEU A 916 32.07 -4.97 -19.32
CA LEU A 916 30.87 -5.66 -19.79
C LEU A 916 30.37 -6.67 -18.77
N GLY A 917 31.32 -7.49 -18.27
CA GLY A 917 31.05 -8.41 -17.21
C GLY A 917 30.35 -7.74 -16.02
N GLU A 918 30.72 -6.53 -15.63
CA GLU A 918 30.09 -5.74 -14.56
C GLU A 918 28.70 -5.12 -14.91
N SER A 919 28.39 -4.94 -16.20
CA SER A 919 27.23 -4.17 -16.67
C SER A 919 26.09 -5.05 -17.19
N ILE A 920 26.39 -6.28 -17.63
CA ILE A 920 25.41 -7.23 -18.13
C ILE A 920 24.84 -8.06 -16.97
N PRO A 921 23.52 -8.24 -16.87
CA PRO A 921 22.93 -9.11 -15.86
C PRO A 921 23.42 -10.55 -16.02
N MET A 922 23.91 -11.14 -14.93
CA MET A 922 24.35 -12.54 -14.92
C MET A 922 23.16 -13.50 -14.99
N PHE A 923 22.05 -13.16 -14.38
CA PHE A 923 20.85 -14.00 -14.33
C PHE A 923 19.75 -13.49 -15.28
N LYS A 924 18.93 -14.43 -15.75
CA LYS A 924 17.78 -14.15 -16.61
C LYS A 924 16.77 -13.24 -15.93
N ARG A 925 15.96 -12.57 -16.76
CA ARG A 925 14.81 -11.77 -16.31
C ARG A 925 13.59 -12.15 -17.10
N GLN A 926 12.47 -12.35 -16.42
CA GLN A 926 11.17 -12.58 -17.04
C GLN A 926 10.15 -11.63 -16.37
N GLN A 927 9.43 -10.84 -17.18
CA GLN A 927 8.41 -9.88 -16.72
C GLN A 927 8.88 -8.95 -15.59
N GLY A 928 10.16 -8.55 -15.60
CA GLY A 928 10.75 -7.67 -14.60
C GLY A 928 11.30 -8.35 -13.34
N ALA A 929 11.04 -9.64 -13.13
CA ALA A 929 11.63 -10.43 -12.05
C ALA A 929 12.93 -11.13 -12.48
N GLU A 930 13.90 -11.27 -11.56
CA GLU A 930 15.12 -12.03 -11.80
C GLU A 930 14.83 -13.54 -11.65
N GLU A 931 15.18 -14.31 -12.70
CA GLU A 931 15.22 -15.77 -12.63
C GLU A 931 16.62 -16.24 -12.18
N ASN A 932 16.70 -17.42 -11.61
CA ASN A 932 17.97 -17.95 -11.10
C ASN A 932 18.81 -18.66 -12.18
N GLY A 933 18.39 -18.67 -13.46
CA GLY A 933 19.13 -19.19 -14.59
C GLY A 933 20.10 -18.16 -15.18
N VAL A 934 21.27 -18.61 -15.69
CA VAL A 934 22.26 -17.71 -16.29
C VAL A 934 21.73 -17.12 -17.61
N SER A 935 21.94 -15.80 -17.81
CA SER A 935 21.51 -15.05 -19.00
C SER A 935 22.25 -15.53 -20.26
N THR A 936 21.53 -15.66 -21.39
CA THR A 936 22.11 -16.00 -22.70
C THR A 936 23.13 -14.96 -23.17
N LEU A 937 22.79 -13.67 -23.03
CA LEU A 937 23.72 -12.57 -23.38
C LEU A 937 24.99 -12.67 -22.55
N PHE A 938 24.90 -12.94 -21.26
CA PHE A 938 26.07 -13.11 -20.40
C PHE A 938 26.97 -14.28 -20.87
N LEU A 939 26.35 -15.42 -21.20
CA LEU A 939 27.06 -16.59 -21.70
C LEU A 939 27.77 -16.33 -23.02
N GLU A 940 27.12 -15.66 -23.97
CA GLU A 940 27.71 -15.34 -25.28
C GLU A 940 28.89 -14.40 -25.14
N ILE A 941 28.79 -13.32 -24.35
CA ILE A 941 29.93 -12.41 -24.15
C ILE A 941 31.05 -13.07 -23.35
N LEU A 942 30.73 -13.89 -22.33
CA LEU A 942 31.74 -14.70 -21.62
C LEU A 942 32.48 -15.64 -22.58
N GLY A 943 31.80 -16.22 -23.58
CA GLY A 943 32.40 -17.08 -24.61
C GLY A 943 33.47 -16.36 -25.43
N HIS A 944 33.27 -15.08 -25.71
CA HIS A 944 34.19 -14.21 -26.45
C HIS A 944 35.33 -13.62 -25.61
N ALA A 945 35.19 -13.59 -24.29
CA ALA A 945 36.17 -12.99 -23.39
C ALA A 945 37.49 -13.79 -23.42
N PRO A 946 38.63 -13.15 -23.74
CA PRO A 946 39.92 -13.83 -23.76
C PRO A 946 40.41 -14.22 -22.36
N ASP A 947 40.13 -13.41 -21.37
CA ASP A 947 40.33 -13.68 -19.94
C ASP A 947 38.96 -13.79 -19.27
N LYS A 948 38.52 -15.02 -19.03
CA LYS A 948 37.23 -15.32 -18.46
C LYS A 948 37.17 -15.00 -16.96
N GLN A 949 38.32 -15.14 -16.27
CA GLN A 949 38.41 -14.77 -14.86
C GLN A 949 38.26 -13.26 -14.66
N ALA A 950 38.93 -12.46 -15.48
CA ALA A 950 38.77 -11.01 -15.43
C ALA A 950 37.36 -10.54 -15.80
N PHE A 951 36.69 -11.21 -16.75
CA PHE A 951 35.30 -10.93 -17.11
C PHE A 951 34.34 -11.24 -15.95
N LEU A 952 34.53 -12.38 -15.33
CA LEU A 952 33.72 -12.78 -14.16
C LEU A 952 34.01 -11.87 -12.97
N GLY A 953 35.24 -11.44 -12.77
CA GLY A 953 35.67 -10.45 -11.79
C GLY A 953 35.17 -10.73 -10.39
N ASP A 954 34.99 -9.67 -9.63
CA ASP A 954 34.38 -9.69 -8.33
C ASP A 954 32.84 -9.73 -8.49
N SER A 955 32.34 -10.84 -9.04
CA SER A 955 30.92 -11.05 -9.36
C SER A 955 30.06 -11.25 -8.13
N TRP A 956 30.66 -11.13 -6.96
CA TRP A 956 30.00 -11.30 -5.66
C TRP A 956 28.73 -10.44 -5.49
N SER A 957 28.80 -9.17 -5.85
CA SER A 957 27.66 -8.26 -5.79
C SER A 957 26.50 -8.62 -6.73
N ARG A 958 26.71 -9.54 -7.67
CA ARG A 958 25.70 -9.99 -8.65
C ARG A 958 25.00 -11.26 -8.22
N LEU A 959 25.63 -12.04 -7.35
CA LEU A 959 25.00 -13.21 -6.74
C LEU A 959 23.90 -12.80 -5.76
N HIS A 960 23.94 -11.55 -5.25
CA HIS A 960 22.88 -11.02 -4.39
C HIS A 960 21.72 -10.47 -5.22
N PRO A 961 20.46 -10.93 -5.02
CA PRO A 961 19.30 -10.33 -5.66
C PRO A 961 19.09 -8.90 -5.16
N ARG A 962 18.48 -8.05 -5.98
CA ARG A 962 18.19 -6.64 -5.60
C ARG A 962 16.96 -6.47 -4.77
N SER A 963 15.98 -7.29 -5.04
CA SER A 963 14.76 -7.41 -4.30
C SER A 963 14.36 -8.87 -4.28
N TRP A 964 13.85 -9.31 -3.17
CA TRP A 964 13.38 -10.68 -3.01
C TRP A 964 12.19 -10.71 -2.07
N SER A 965 11.40 -11.76 -2.21
CA SER A 965 10.39 -12.17 -1.26
C SER A 965 10.72 -13.59 -0.81
N GLY A 966 10.51 -13.90 0.48
CA GLY A 966 10.90 -15.17 1.06
C GLY A 966 12.38 -15.23 1.46
N SER A 967 12.96 -16.45 1.50
CA SER A 967 14.30 -16.70 1.98
C SER A 967 15.38 -16.28 0.97
N LEU A 968 16.29 -15.42 1.42
CA LEU A 968 17.48 -15.08 0.63
C LEU A 968 18.40 -16.29 0.49
N ALA A 969 18.52 -17.13 1.52
CA ALA A 969 19.31 -18.34 1.48
C ALA A 969 18.88 -19.26 0.34
N ASP A 970 17.60 -19.46 0.13
CA ASP A 970 17.05 -20.28 -0.94
C ASP A 970 17.39 -19.77 -2.32
N ILE A 971 17.30 -18.47 -2.52
CA ILE A 971 17.69 -17.83 -3.79
C ILE A 971 19.18 -18.04 -4.05
N LEU A 972 20.01 -17.89 -3.02
CA LEU A 972 21.44 -18.09 -3.14
C LEU A 972 21.79 -19.56 -3.44
N VAL A 973 21.06 -20.54 -2.89
CA VAL A 973 21.19 -21.97 -3.22
C VAL A 973 20.88 -22.22 -4.69
N GLN A 974 19.83 -21.65 -5.22
CA GLN A 974 19.47 -21.78 -6.64
C GLN A 974 20.53 -21.13 -7.54
N ARG A 975 21.01 -19.94 -7.19
CA ARG A 975 22.08 -19.25 -7.90
C ARG A 975 23.41 -20.01 -7.84
N ARG A 976 23.68 -20.63 -6.70
CA ARG A 976 24.81 -21.55 -6.53
C ARG A 976 24.77 -22.71 -7.53
N ALA A 977 23.63 -23.34 -7.68
CA ALA A 977 23.43 -24.43 -8.64
C ALA A 977 23.63 -23.92 -10.10
N ALA A 978 23.08 -22.77 -10.45
CA ALA A 978 23.25 -22.17 -11.77
C ALA A 978 24.72 -21.83 -12.07
N VAL A 979 25.48 -21.30 -11.12
CA VAL A 979 26.92 -20.98 -11.24
C VAL A 979 27.74 -22.26 -11.35
N THR A 980 27.41 -23.30 -10.57
CA THR A 980 28.08 -24.62 -10.71
C THR A 980 27.87 -25.19 -12.10
N THR A 981 26.64 -25.18 -12.61
CA THR A 981 26.30 -25.61 -13.97
C THR A 981 27.06 -24.80 -15.03
N LEU A 982 27.26 -23.49 -14.84
CA LEU A 982 28.09 -22.64 -15.70
C LEU A 982 29.54 -23.13 -15.73
N GLY A 983 30.12 -23.44 -14.57
CA GLY A 983 31.49 -23.96 -14.48
C GLY A 983 31.67 -25.30 -15.18
N ASP A 984 30.70 -26.20 -15.07
CA ASP A 984 30.71 -27.49 -15.73
C ASP A 984 30.58 -27.37 -17.25
N ASN A 985 29.69 -26.49 -17.73
CA ASN A 985 29.44 -26.33 -19.16
C ASN A 985 30.56 -25.60 -19.89
N VAL A 986 31.19 -24.58 -19.31
CA VAL A 986 32.22 -23.77 -19.94
C VAL A 986 33.61 -24.37 -19.70
N GLY A 987 33.85 -24.96 -18.53
CA GLY A 987 35.14 -25.61 -18.20
C GLY A 987 36.29 -24.62 -17.96
N GLY A 988 37.52 -25.13 -17.92
CA GLY A 988 38.76 -24.34 -17.86
C GLY A 988 38.76 -23.30 -16.71
N GLU A 989 39.09 -22.05 -17.06
CA GLU A 989 39.17 -20.92 -16.11
C GLU A 989 37.87 -20.62 -15.38
N VAL A 990 36.74 -20.85 -16.04
CA VAL A 990 35.44 -20.64 -15.45
C VAL A 990 35.17 -21.65 -14.34
N ARG A 991 35.54 -22.91 -14.55
CA ARG A 991 35.46 -23.94 -13.52
C ARG A 991 36.34 -23.61 -12.33
N GLN A 992 37.57 -23.11 -12.59
CA GLN A 992 38.44 -22.67 -11.50
C GLN A 992 37.83 -21.52 -10.71
N TRP A 993 37.36 -20.50 -11.40
CA TRP A 993 36.67 -19.36 -10.75
C TRP A 993 35.48 -19.82 -9.89
N VAL A 994 34.62 -20.71 -10.42
CA VAL A 994 33.49 -21.27 -9.65
C VAL A 994 34.00 -21.99 -8.42
N THR A 995 35.05 -22.83 -8.56
CA THR A 995 35.63 -23.58 -7.43
C THR A 995 36.14 -22.63 -6.33
N ASP A 996 36.75 -21.53 -6.73
CA ASP A 996 37.28 -20.53 -5.78
C ASP A 996 36.15 -19.72 -5.09
N MET A 997 35.02 -19.51 -5.77
CA MET A 997 33.87 -18.73 -5.24
C MET A 997 32.93 -19.57 -4.39
N LEU A 998 32.78 -20.85 -4.65
CA LEU A 998 31.82 -21.70 -3.91
C LEU A 998 31.98 -21.66 -2.39
N PRO A 999 33.22 -21.71 -1.82
CA PRO A 999 33.37 -21.71 -0.36
C PRO A 999 32.87 -20.40 0.31
N GLU A 1000 32.93 -19.28 -0.39
CA GLU A 1000 32.44 -18.01 0.10
C GLU A 1000 30.92 -17.91 -0.04
N LEU A 1001 30.38 -18.39 -1.15
CA LEU A 1001 28.95 -18.48 -1.36
C LEU A 1001 28.30 -19.45 -0.36
N ASP A 1002 28.95 -20.58 -0.06
CA ASP A 1002 28.48 -21.53 0.93
C ASP A 1002 28.44 -20.92 2.34
N ARG A 1003 29.49 -20.16 2.73
CA ARG A 1003 29.48 -19.43 4.00
C ARG A 1003 28.34 -18.40 4.08
N TRP A 1004 28.04 -17.74 2.97
CA TRP A 1004 26.96 -16.76 2.92
C TRP A 1004 25.60 -17.45 2.99
N ILE A 1005 25.37 -18.51 2.25
CA ILE A 1005 24.19 -19.36 2.34
C ILE A 1005 23.99 -19.84 3.79
N GLU A 1006 25.06 -20.28 4.42
CA GLU A 1006 25.03 -20.72 5.83
C GLU A 1006 24.64 -19.57 6.78
N HIS A 1007 25.19 -18.36 6.55
CA HIS A 1007 24.86 -17.17 7.35
C HIS A 1007 23.39 -16.78 7.19
N GLU A 1008 22.89 -16.69 5.95
CA GLU A 1008 21.48 -16.35 5.71
C GLU A 1008 20.53 -17.46 6.15
N SER A 1009 20.90 -18.73 5.96
CA SER A 1009 20.12 -19.87 6.49
C SER A 1009 20.08 -19.88 8.03
N LYS A 1010 21.16 -19.45 8.68
CA LYS A 1010 21.17 -19.30 10.13
C LYS A 1010 20.24 -18.16 10.57
N ARG A 1011 20.29 -17.02 9.86
CA ARG A 1011 19.42 -15.87 10.11
C ARG A 1011 17.94 -16.23 9.89
N ASP A 1012 17.61 -16.94 8.83
CA ASP A 1012 16.27 -17.43 8.55
C ASP A 1012 15.82 -18.37 9.70
N ARG A 1013 16.67 -19.34 10.09
CA ARG A 1013 16.39 -20.24 11.22
C ARG A 1013 16.19 -19.48 12.54
N GLU A 1014 17.02 -18.48 12.84
CA GLU A 1014 16.88 -17.66 14.05
C GLU A 1014 15.55 -16.91 14.07
N GLY A 1015 15.12 -16.36 12.92
CA GLY A 1015 13.80 -15.75 12.75
C GLY A 1015 12.65 -16.74 12.94
N GLU A 1016 12.79 -17.93 12.38
CA GLU A 1016 11.80 -19.02 12.46
C GLU A 1016 11.69 -19.65 13.85
N GLN A 1017 12.79 -19.71 14.60
CA GLN A 1017 12.83 -20.26 15.96
C GLN A 1017 12.31 -19.28 17.02
N SER A 1018 12.13 -18.01 16.67
CA SER A 1018 11.59 -17.04 17.61
C SER A 1018 10.15 -17.39 18.01
N PHE A 1019 9.81 -17.26 19.29
CA PHE A 1019 8.44 -17.26 19.80
C PHE A 1019 7.78 -15.89 19.66
N GLU A 1020 8.55 -14.86 19.27
CA GLU A 1020 8.14 -13.44 19.23
C GLU A 1020 7.88 -12.95 17.81
#